data_bb1fc4453663934ad05ea1b91d3036f4
#
_entry.id   bb1fc4453663934ad05ea1b91d3036f4
#
_cell.length_a   1.000
_cell.length_b   1.000
_cell.length_c   1.000
_cell.angle_alpha   90.00
_cell.angle_beta   90.00
_cell.angle_gamma   90.00
#
_symmetry.space_group_name_H-M   'P 1'
#
loop_
_entity.id
_entity.type
_entity.pdbx_description
1 polymer ?
#
loop_
_entity_poly.entity_id
_entity_poly.type
_entity_poly.pdbx_seq_one_letter_code
_entity_poly.pdbx_strand_id
1 'polypeptide(L)'
;MAKRPKPASAPRAAQAADATVSVAGTILRVIGTIFLILLVTGLLFLCIFAYYVKNCLSTDLDVQLSDFTVSLSSSILYEDADGNWQNLTNLSSTENRVWVDYADIPKDMEHAAVAIEDKRFYKHKGVDWYRTTGAFINMFLSMKNDFGGSTITQQLIKNLTKQDDITVQRKLLEIFQALEFEKSYDKEEIMEWYLNIVYFGEGCNGVYTAAETYFGKEPKDLTLAECASIVGITNNPSKYDPFISRENNKTRQETILKQMYEQGWINKEQYDEAVAQELVFVRSESDERTQTIYSYYAEAVINDVLNDLVEQKGVSRDTARTLLYSGGYQVYSCYDASIQQAIDDVYTNLDNMPQRPSASGQQFESAIVIMDPYTGEIKGLSGGTGEKTINFGTNRATQSKRPPGSSIKPIATYGPAMELGLITQYTQVNDAADIKLTGTSWYPKNSGGGNYGVITIREALQRSLNTVSAQILDKLTPRASYEFLKDKLGVTSLAESDCDYAPLALGQLTNGITVREMTQAYSAFVNDGVFTYGRTYSYVKDSSGEIVLENPARTIVALKANTAWNMADMLCNAVNSGTGSEARLSGMPVGGKTGTTTNNCDRWFVGFTPYYVGAVWTGYDMPEYMNFSGNPAAQIWKLVMEPIHKDLATKSFPTPNVGTPTGIFGDFSKTQGTGDTE
;
A
#
# COMPACT_ATOMS: atom_id res chain seq x y z
N MET A 1 -1.85 -23.81 -110.59
CA MET A 1 -2.22 -24.04 -109.20
C MET A 1 -1.15 -23.49 -108.30
N ALA A 2 -1.36 -22.30 -107.72
CA ALA A 2 -0.38 -21.62 -106.92
C ALA A 2 -0.65 -21.81 -105.41
N LYS A 3 0.35 -22.30 -104.72
CA LYS A 3 0.28 -22.40 -103.20
C LYS A 3 0.43 -21.04 -102.53
N ARG A 4 -0.50 -20.67 -101.69
CA ARG A 4 -0.40 -19.53 -100.85
C ARG A 4 0.63 -19.78 -99.71
N PRO A 5 1.45 -18.79 -99.31
CA PRO A 5 2.35 -18.96 -98.23
C PRO A 5 1.64 -18.74 -96.87
N LYS A 6 2.09 -19.47 -95.83
CA LYS A 6 1.65 -19.27 -94.39
C LYS A 6 2.19 -17.98 -93.82
N PRO A 7 1.42 -17.32 -92.97
CA PRO A 7 1.94 -16.09 -92.28
C PRO A 7 3.02 -16.47 -91.28
N ALA A 8 4.04 -15.60 -91.18
CA ALA A 8 5.17 -15.71 -90.31
C ALA A 8 4.73 -15.46 -88.84
N SER A 9 5.26 -16.27 -87.96
CA SER A 9 5.09 -16.15 -86.54
C SER A 9 5.81 -14.85 -85.98
N ALA A 10 5.10 -14.01 -85.21
CA ALA A 10 5.64 -12.87 -84.60
C ALA A 10 6.80 -13.22 -83.63
N PRO A 11 7.81 -12.37 -83.43
CA PRO A 11 8.99 -12.68 -82.64
C PRO A 11 8.65 -12.81 -81.18
N ARG A 12 9.16 -13.80 -80.48
CA ARG A 12 9.00 -14.10 -79.05
C ARG A 12 9.36 -12.95 -78.14
N ALA A 13 10.06 -11.90 -78.58
CA ALA A 13 10.42 -10.71 -77.84
C ALA A 13 9.19 -9.79 -77.52
N ALA A 14 8.21 -9.72 -78.44
CA ALA A 14 7.02 -8.87 -78.22
C ALA A 14 6.07 -9.47 -77.17
N GLN A 15 5.97 -10.79 -77.08
CA GLN A 15 5.15 -11.46 -76.07
C GLN A 15 5.76 -11.37 -74.64
N ALA A 16 7.09 -11.34 -74.53
CA ALA A 16 7.78 -11.15 -73.24
C ALA A 16 7.66 -9.72 -72.74
N ALA A 17 7.66 -8.73 -73.64
CA ALA A 17 7.46 -7.30 -73.26
C ALA A 17 6.02 -7.02 -72.77
N ASP A 18 5.01 -7.59 -73.43
CA ASP A 18 3.60 -7.43 -72.98
C ASP A 18 3.34 -8.15 -71.66
N ALA A 19 3.93 -9.30 -71.39
CA ALA A 19 3.81 -10.01 -70.11
C ALA A 19 4.47 -9.23 -68.95
N THR A 20 5.63 -8.61 -69.17
CA THR A 20 6.32 -7.79 -68.16
C THR A 20 5.56 -6.49 -67.86
N VAL A 21 4.97 -5.82 -68.85
CA VAL A 21 4.12 -4.65 -68.66
C VAL A 21 2.83 -5.00 -67.92
N SER A 22 2.24 -6.16 -68.19
CA SER A 22 1.05 -6.66 -67.50
C SER A 22 1.35 -7.00 -66.00
N VAL A 23 2.49 -7.63 -65.72
CA VAL A 23 2.91 -7.96 -64.35
C VAL A 23 3.22 -6.68 -63.58
N ALA A 24 3.96 -5.72 -64.14
CA ALA A 24 4.23 -4.44 -63.52
C ALA A 24 2.95 -3.63 -63.23
N GLY A 25 1.98 -3.65 -64.16
CA GLY A 25 0.65 -3.04 -63.95
C GLY A 25 -0.14 -3.69 -62.82
N THR A 26 -0.03 -5.01 -62.66
CA THR A 26 -0.70 -5.73 -61.56
C THR A 26 -0.04 -5.45 -60.24
N ILE A 27 1.30 -5.43 -60.16
CA ILE A 27 2.05 -5.04 -58.96
C ILE A 27 1.69 -3.61 -58.53
N LEU A 28 1.63 -2.66 -59.48
CA LEU A 28 1.27 -1.26 -59.19
C LEU A 28 -0.16 -1.13 -58.64
N ARG A 29 -1.11 -1.95 -59.17
CA ARG A 29 -2.50 -1.99 -58.65
C ARG A 29 -2.55 -2.58 -57.23
N VAL A 30 -1.81 -3.66 -56.94
CA VAL A 30 -1.74 -4.24 -55.61
C VAL A 30 -1.15 -3.25 -54.60
N ILE A 31 -0.03 -2.61 -54.96
CA ILE A 31 0.58 -1.58 -54.12
C ILE A 31 -0.39 -0.41 -53.91
N GLY A 32 -1.06 0.06 -54.95
CA GLY A 32 -2.07 1.12 -54.85
C GLY A 32 -3.27 0.70 -54.00
N THR A 33 -3.70 -0.55 -54.07
CA THR A 33 -4.81 -1.06 -53.22
C THR A 33 -4.36 -1.15 -51.75
N ILE A 34 -3.18 -1.66 -51.46
CA ILE A 34 -2.61 -1.69 -50.12
C ILE A 34 -2.47 -0.26 -49.54
N PHE A 35 -1.96 0.66 -50.35
CA PHE A 35 -1.86 2.07 -49.96
C PHE A 35 -3.25 2.69 -49.66
N LEU A 36 -4.24 2.42 -50.51
CA LEU A 36 -5.61 2.88 -50.31
C LEU A 36 -6.24 2.29 -49.04
N ILE A 37 -6.03 0.99 -48.77
CA ILE A 37 -6.50 0.35 -47.54
C ILE A 37 -5.84 0.99 -46.31
N LEU A 38 -4.53 1.20 -46.32
CA LEU A 38 -3.80 1.88 -45.23
C LEU A 38 -4.30 3.31 -45.01
N LEU A 39 -4.55 4.04 -46.10
CA LEU A 39 -5.06 5.42 -46.03
C LEU A 39 -6.48 5.47 -45.45
N VAL A 40 -7.40 4.60 -45.91
CA VAL A 40 -8.77 4.54 -45.40
C VAL A 40 -8.80 4.07 -43.96
N THR A 41 -7.98 3.06 -43.60
CA THR A 41 -7.85 2.61 -42.22
C THR A 41 -7.29 3.70 -41.32
N GLY A 42 -6.27 4.45 -41.78
CA GLY A 42 -5.71 5.60 -41.07
C GLY A 42 -6.73 6.72 -40.87
N LEU A 43 -7.52 7.05 -41.90
CA LEU A 43 -8.61 8.05 -41.79
C LEU A 43 -9.70 7.60 -40.82
N LEU A 44 -10.09 6.34 -40.84
CA LEU A 44 -11.07 5.78 -39.91
C LEU A 44 -10.56 5.85 -38.45
N PHE A 45 -9.30 5.52 -38.27
CA PHE A 45 -8.65 5.64 -36.96
C PHE A 45 -8.60 7.08 -36.47
N LEU A 46 -8.29 8.03 -37.36
CA LEU A 46 -8.32 9.47 -37.06
C LEU A 46 -9.73 9.97 -36.68
N CYS A 47 -10.75 9.50 -37.36
CA CYS A 47 -12.14 9.85 -37.04
C CYS A 47 -12.58 9.30 -35.68
N ILE A 48 -12.26 8.05 -35.38
CA ILE A 48 -12.54 7.42 -34.07
C ILE A 48 -11.78 8.15 -32.97
N PHE A 49 -10.52 8.46 -33.21
CA PHE A 49 -9.69 9.19 -32.27
C PHE A 49 -10.21 10.61 -32.01
N ALA A 50 -10.60 11.35 -33.06
CA ALA A 50 -11.19 12.66 -32.91
C ALA A 50 -12.54 12.63 -32.17
N TYR A 51 -13.35 11.61 -32.41
CA TYR A 51 -14.58 11.37 -31.67
C TYR A 51 -14.31 11.10 -30.19
N TYR A 52 -13.31 10.25 -29.88
CA TYR A 52 -12.89 9.94 -28.51
C TYR A 52 -12.39 11.19 -27.76
N VAL A 53 -11.51 11.98 -28.39
CA VAL A 53 -11.01 13.23 -27.80
C VAL A 53 -12.16 14.19 -27.49
N LYS A 54 -13.08 14.35 -28.46
CA LYS A 54 -14.21 15.30 -28.33
C LYS A 54 -15.22 14.88 -27.24
N ASN A 55 -15.51 13.59 -27.07
CA ASN A 55 -16.61 13.16 -26.21
C ASN A 55 -16.15 12.54 -24.88
N CYS A 56 -14.88 12.10 -24.77
CA CYS A 56 -14.37 11.44 -23.56
C CYS A 56 -13.33 12.28 -22.82
N LEU A 57 -12.63 13.22 -23.50
CA LEU A 57 -11.57 14.01 -22.88
C LEU A 57 -11.92 15.51 -22.75
N SER A 58 -12.96 15.99 -23.44
CA SER A 58 -13.22 17.44 -23.55
C SER A 58 -13.61 18.13 -22.24
N THR A 59 -14.10 17.41 -21.24
CA THR A 59 -14.47 17.96 -19.92
C THR A 59 -13.27 18.24 -19.02
N ASP A 60 -12.14 17.58 -19.25
CA ASP A 60 -10.97 17.62 -18.37
C ASP A 60 -9.76 18.36 -18.99
N LEU A 61 -9.99 19.06 -20.12
CA LEU A 61 -8.90 19.71 -20.86
C LEU A 61 -8.52 21.08 -20.30
N ASP A 62 -9.44 21.78 -19.66
CA ASP A 62 -9.22 23.14 -19.17
C ASP A 62 -8.61 23.09 -17.75
N VAL A 63 -7.33 23.38 -17.66
CA VAL A 63 -6.57 23.48 -16.41
C VAL A 63 -6.27 24.96 -16.18
N GLN A 64 -6.96 25.58 -15.22
CA GLN A 64 -6.78 26.98 -14.88
C GLN A 64 -5.88 27.10 -13.64
N LEU A 65 -4.85 27.97 -13.71
CA LEU A 65 -3.98 28.23 -12.55
C LEU A 65 -4.74 28.83 -11.37
N SER A 66 -5.84 29.55 -11.63
CA SER A 66 -6.72 30.11 -10.61
C SER A 66 -7.38 29.06 -9.71
N ASP A 67 -7.51 27.82 -10.20
CA ASP A 67 -8.16 26.75 -9.43
C ASP A 67 -7.25 26.15 -8.33
N PHE A 68 -5.99 26.57 -8.28
CA PHE A 68 -4.99 26.05 -7.36
C PHE A 68 -4.63 27.00 -6.21
N THR A 69 -5.54 27.89 -5.81
CA THR A 69 -5.31 28.83 -4.71
C THR A 69 -5.96 28.40 -3.40
N VAL A 70 -5.19 28.53 -2.34
CA VAL A 70 -5.45 28.44 -0.90
C VAL A 70 -5.37 27.03 -0.31
N SER A 71 -4.19 26.74 0.19
CA SER A 71 -3.95 25.59 1.08
C SER A 71 -4.57 25.86 2.45
N LEU A 72 -5.66 25.18 2.78
CA LEU A 72 -6.25 25.16 4.12
C LEU A 72 -5.72 23.94 4.87
N SER A 73 -5.10 24.16 6.03
CA SER A 73 -4.63 23.05 6.86
C SER A 73 -5.79 22.18 7.30
N SER A 74 -5.69 20.89 7.10
CA SER A 74 -6.66 19.91 7.61
C SER A 74 -6.27 19.44 9.01
N SER A 75 -7.18 18.77 9.71
CA SER A 75 -6.94 18.26 11.06
C SER A 75 -7.54 16.88 11.27
N ILE A 76 -6.92 16.09 12.14
CA ILE A 76 -7.50 14.87 12.69
C ILE A 76 -8.00 15.21 14.09
N LEU A 77 -9.27 14.89 14.32
CA LEU A 77 -9.95 15.14 15.59
C LEU A 77 -10.27 13.82 16.28
N TYR A 78 -10.37 13.86 17.61
CA TYR A 78 -10.86 12.75 18.43
C TYR A 78 -11.87 13.25 19.47
N GLU A 79 -12.76 12.38 19.90
CA GLU A 79 -13.74 12.68 20.93
C GLU A 79 -13.16 12.38 22.30
N ASP A 80 -13.17 13.37 23.20
CA ASP A 80 -12.73 13.21 24.58
C ASP A 80 -13.80 12.51 25.46
N ALA A 81 -13.45 12.25 26.72
CA ALA A 81 -14.36 11.56 27.66
C ALA A 81 -15.67 12.33 27.96
N ASP A 82 -15.67 13.64 27.70
CA ASP A 82 -16.83 14.52 27.91
C ASP A 82 -17.68 14.70 26.64
N GLY A 83 -17.29 14.05 25.53
CA GLY A 83 -17.97 14.10 24.24
C GLY A 83 -17.60 15.33 23.39
N ASN A 84 -16.52 16.02 23.72
CA ASN A 84 -16.02 17.17 22.95
C ASN A 84 -14.95 16.73 21.96
N TRP A 85 -15.00 17.31 20.76
CA TRP A 85 -13.98 17.05 19.73
C TRP A 85 -12.72 17.88 20.00
N GLN A 86 -11.61 17.18 20.18
CA GLN A 86 -10.28 17.73 20.40
C GLN A 86 -9.40 17.53 19.17
N ASN A 87 -8.40 18.38 18.99
CA ASN A 87 -7.44 18.24 17.92
C ASN A 87 -6.36 17.19 18.27
N LEU A 88 -6.31 16.08 17.53
CA LEU A 88 -5.25 15.10 17.68
C LEU A 88 -3.96 15.60 17.01
N THR A 89 -4.06 16.09 15.78
CA THR A 89 -2.93 16.67 15.03
C THR A 89 -3.42 17.47 13.83
N ASN A 90 -2.66 18.50 13.47
CA ASN A 90 -2.88 19.21 12.23
C ASN A 90 -2.12 18.52 11.09
N LEU A 91 -2.79 18.32 9.98
CA LEU A 91 -2.18 17.86 8.75
C LEU A 91 -1.64 19.12 8.05
N SER A 92 -0.44 19.52 8.39
CA SER A 92 0.25 20.51 7.58
C SER A 92 0.63 19.82 6.27
N SER A 93 0.24 20.41 5.16
CA SER A 93 1.05 20.22 3.98
C SER A 93 2.45 20.69 4.38
N THR A 94 3.42 19.80 4.37
CA THR A 94 4.84 20.14 4.49
C THR A 94 5.29 20.96 3.27
N GLU A 95 4.34 21.45 2.52
CA GLU A 95 4.49 22.45 1.50
C GLU A 95 4.62 23.81 2.17
N ASN A 96 5.76 24.02 2.81
CA ASN A 96 6.26 25.36 3.04
C ASN A 96 6.60 25.94 1.67
N ARG A 97 5.58 26.20 0.84
CA ARG A 97 5.78 26.94 -0.39
C ARG A 97 5.87 28.41 -0.05
N VAL A 98 7.03 28.93 -0.24
CA VAL A 98 7.22 30.36 -0.42
C VAL A 98 7.27 30.56 -1.93
N TRP A 99 6.30 31.30 -2.46
CA TRP A 99 6.26 31.62 -3.89
C TRP A 99 7.40 32.55 -4.25
N VAL A 100 8.06 32.29 -5.36
CA VAL A 100 9.12 33.15 -5.92
C VAL A 100 8.61 33.65 -7.27
N ASP A 101 8.52 34.97 -7.39
CA ASP A 101 8.16 35.60 -8.67
C ASP A 101 9.23 35.30 -9.73
N TYR A 102 8.83 35.19 -11.00
CA TYR A 102 9.73 34.82 -12.08
C TYR A 102 10.98 35.71 -12.15
N ALA A 103 10.84 37.02 -11.86
CA ALA A 103 11.95 37.97 -11.84
C ALA A 103 13.03 37.65 -10.79
N ASP A 104 12.67 36.96 -9.70
CA ASP A 104 13.54 36.58 -8.60
C ASP A 104 14.09 35.15 -8.72
N ILE A 105 13.65 34.39 -9.73
CA ILE A 105 14.21 33.08 -10.06
C ILE A 105 15.53 33.25 -10.81
N PRO A 106 16.64 32.64 -10.35
CA PRO A 106 17.92 32.71 -11.07
C PRO A 106 17.78 32.18 -12.49
N LYS A 107 18.31 32.93 -13.46
CA LYS A 107 18.36 32.47 -14.87
C LYS A 107 19.14 31.17 -15.04
N ASP A 108 20.13 30.91 -14.19
CA ASP A 108 20.90 29.66 -14.19
C ASP A 108 20.02 28.47 -13.76
N MET A 109 19.06 28.67 -12.86
CA MET A 109 18.08 27.65 -12.44
C MET A 109 17.14 27.29 -13.60
N GLU A 110 16.60 28.31 -14.26
CA GLU A 110 15.77 28.16 -15.46
C GLU A 110 16.51 27.41 -16.57
N HIS A 111 17.73 27.90 -16.91
CA HIS A 111 18.57 27.29 -17.96
C HIS A 111 18.95 25.84 -17.60
N ALA A 112 19.23 25.53 -16.35
CA ALA A 112 19.52 24.18 -15.90
C ALA A 112 18.31 23.24 -16.10
N ALA A 113 17.12 23.70 -15.72
CA ALA A 113 15.87 22.95 -15.91
C ALA A 113 15.58 22.71 -17.41
N VAL A 114 15.69 23.76 -18.24
CA VAL A 114 15.52 23.65 -19.69
C VAL A 114 16.55 22.71 -20.30
N ALA A 115 17.82 22.84 -19.91
CA ALA A 115 18.90 22.05 -20.49
C ALA A 115 18.75 20.55 -20.26
N ILE A 116 18.23 20.14 -19.10
CA ILE A 116 18.15 18.72 -18.74
C ILE A 116 16.77 18.12 -19.01
N GLU A 117 15.69 18.86 -18.77
CA GLU A 117 14.34 18.36 -18.89
C GLU A 117 13.74 18.58 -20.28
N ASP A 118 13.93 19.76 -20.87
CA ASP A 118 13.25 20.15 -22.10
C ASP A 118 14.06 21.12 -22.99
N LYS A 119 15.06 20.58 -23.69
CA LYS A 119 16.00 21.36 -24.54
C LYS A 119 15.37 22.29 -25.57
N ARG A 120 14.09 22.06 -25.90
CA ARG A 120 13.37 22.82 -26.91
C ARG A 120 12.16 23.56 -26.33
N PHE A 121 12.13 23.77 -25.02
CA PHE A 121 11.06 24.40 -24.28
C PHE A 121 10.54 25.67 -24.97
N TYR A 122 11.43 26.58 -25.38
CA TYR A 122 11.05 27.81 -26.07
C TYR A 122 10.69 27.65 -27.55
N LYS A 123 10.77 26.42 -28.11
CA LYS A 123 10.55 26.16 -29.55
C LYS A 123 9.25 25.43 -29.85
N HIS A 124 8.67 24.76 -28.87
CA HIS A 124 7.42 24.06 -29.02
C HIS A 124 6.27 24.76 -28.27
N LYS A 125 5.05 24.28 -28.49
CA LYS A 125 3.83 24.76 -27.83
C LYS A 125 3.21 23.60 -27.02
N GLY A 126 3.64 23.44 -25.80
CA GLY A 126 3.17 22.42 -24.86
C GLY A 126 3.80 21.04 -25.06
N VAL A 127 3.97 20.60 -26.29
CA VAL A 127 4.45 19.25 -26.62
C VAL A 127 5.62 19.29 -27.60
N ASP A 128 6.71 18.63 -27.28
CA ASP A 128 7.82 18.37 -28.18
C ASP A 128 7.54 17.12 -29.04
N TRP A 129 6.91 17.30 -30.19
CA TRP A 129 6.52 16.20 -31.08
C TRP A 129 7.69 15.35 -31.56
N TYR A 130 8.89 15.91 -31.67
CA TYR A 130 10.07 15.15 -32.06
C TYR A 130 10.51 14.17 -30.98
N ARG A 131 10.54 14.61 -29.71
CA ARG A 131 10.86 13.73 -28.56
C ARG A 131 9.72 12.75 -28.29
N THR A 132 8.47 13.21 -28.32
CA THR A 132 7.29 12.37 -28.08
C THR A 132 7.19 11.25 -29.10
N THR A 133 7.41 11.52 -30.40
CA THR A 133 7.41 10.50 -31.45
C THR A 133 8.58 9.52 -31.26
N GLY A 134 9.76 10.01 -30.91
CA GLY A 134 10.94 9.18 -30.62
C GLY A 134 10.70 8.24 -29.42
N ALA A 135 10.09 8.74 -28.34
CA ALA A 135 9.72 7.95 -27.17
C ALA A 135 8.67 6.88 -27.51
N PHE A 136 7.68 7.23 -28.33
CA PHE A 136 6.65 6.29 -28.81
C PHE A 136 7.25 5.16 -29.66
N ILE A 137 8.15 5.46 -30.56
CA ILE A 137 8.86 4.46 -31.40
C ILE A 137 9.73 3.56 -30.52
N ASN A 138 10.45 4.12 -29.57
CA ASN A 138 11.29 3.34 -28.63
C ASN A 138 10.45 2.43 -27.74
N MET A 139 9.29 2.86 -27.27
CA MET A 139 8.36 2.02 -26.50
C MET A 139 7.90 0.80 -27.30
N PHE A 140 7.56 0.99 -28.60
CA PHE A 140 7.15 -0.11 -29.47
C PHE A 140 8.29 -1.07 -29.81
N LEU A 141 9.53 -0.56 -29.96
CA LEU A 141 10.70 -1.36 -30.33
C LEU A 141 11.35 -2.07 -29.14
N SER A 142 11.34 -1.46 -27.95
CA SER A 142 12.07 -1.95 -26.77
C SER A 142 11.19 -2.62 -25.71
N MET A 143 9.86 -2.54 -25.82
CA MET A 143 8.89 -2.98 -24.81
C MET A 143 9.19 -2.46 -23.39
N LYS A 144 9.91 -1.36 -23.25
CA LYS A 144 10.18 -0.70 -21.99
C LYS A 144 9.29 0.53 -21.87
N ASN A 145 8.64 0.68 -20.73
CA ASN A 145 7.77 1.83 -20.40
C ASN A 145 8.57 3.09 -20.02
N ASP A 146 9.66 3.39 -20.71
CA ASP A 146 10.52 4.53 -20.42
C ASP A 146 10.10 5.74 -21.28
N PHE A 147 9.17 6.53 -20.74
CA PHE A 147 8.67 7.77 -21.37
C PHE A 147 9.58 8.98 -21.05
N GLY A 148 10.85 8.95 -21.44
CA GLY A 148 11.77 10.08 -21.28
C GLY A 148 11.50 11.28 -22.22
N GLY A 149 10.25 11.50 -22.64
CA GLY A 149 9.88 12.50 -23.64
C GLY A 149 8.93 13.63 -23.18
N SER A 150 8.58 13.72 -21.89
CA SER A 150 7.68 14.76 -21.37
C SER A 150 8.35 16.14 -21.40
N THR A 151 7.58 17.19 -21.72
CA THR A 151 8.01 18.59 -21.67
C THR A 151 7.85 19.16 -20.25
N ILE A 152 8.45 20.31 -19.96
CA ILE A 152 8.26 21.05 -18.71
C ILE A 152 6.78 21.35 -18.50
N THR A 153 6.05 21.77 -19.53
CA THR A 153 4.61 22.03 -19.48
C THR A 153 3.81 20.78 -19.10
N GLN A 154 4.16 19.64 -19.68
CA GLN A 154 3.53 18.35 -19.32
C GLN A 154 3.83 17.93 -17.88
N GLN A 155 5.05 18.17 -17.40
CA GLN A 155 5.42 17.90 -16.01
C GLN A 155 4.71 18.87 -15.05
N LEU A 156 4.58 20.15 -15.41
CA LEU A 156 3.81 21.12 -14.63
C LEU A 156 2.36 20.66 -14.48
N ILE A 157 1.69 20.33 -15.57
CA ILE A 157 0.29 19.86 -15.55
C ILE A 157 0.16 18.59 -14.70
N LYS A 158 1.06 17.64 -14.88
CA LYS A 158 1.11 16.43 -14.04
C LYS A 158 1.21 16.79 -12.55
N ASN A 159 2.08 17.73 -12.19
CA ASN A 159 2.27 18.15 -10.79
C ASN A 159 1.04 18.92 -10.26
N LEU A 160 0.37 19.73 -11.08
CA LEU A 160 -0.85 20.46 -10.74
C LEU A 160 -2.05 19.53 -10.55
N THR A 161 -2.29 18.64 -11.53
CA THR A 161 -3.46 17.75 -11.52
C THR A 161 -3.25 16.50 -10.67
N LYS A 162 -1.99 16.25 -10.25
CA LYS A 162 -1.57 15.07 -9.47
C LYS A 162 -2.06 13.72 -10.03
N GLN A 163 -2.20 13.64 -11.34
CA GLN A 163 -2.59 12.43 -12.06
C GLN A 163 -1.34 11.59 -12.37
N ASP A 164 -1.06 10.57 -11.54
CA ASP A 164 0.15 9.72 -11.64
C ASP A 164 -0.07 8.37 -12.32
N ASP A 165 -1.30 8.06 -12.72
CA ASP A 165 -1.63 6.78 -13.35
C ASP A 165 -0.81 6.52 -14.62
N ILE A 166 -0.16 5.35 -14.70
CA ILE A 166 0.63 4.96 -15.86
C ILE A 166 -0.30 4.35 -16.93
N THR A 167 -1.18 5.16 -17.50
CA THR A 167 -2.10 4.75 -18.57
C THR A 167 -1.88 5.55 -19.84
N VAL A 168 -2.15 4.93 -20.99
CA VAL A 168 -2.10 5.63 -22.30
C VAL A 168 -3.15 6.76 -22.34
N GLN A 169 -4.31 6.54 -21.74
CA GLN A 169 -5.38 7.52 -21.68
C GLN A 169 -4.94 8.79 -20.94
N ARG A 170 -4.34 8.64 -19.76
CA ARG A 170 -3.79 9.76 -19.01
C ARG A 170 -2.71 10.50 -19.81
N LYS A 171 -1.80 9.77 -20.47
CA LYS A 171 -0.74 10.43 -21.27
C LYS A 171 -1.29 11.21 -22.45
N LEU A 172 -2.37 10.74 -23.06
CA LEU A 172 -3.08 11.50 -24.10
C LEU A 172 -3.73 12.75 -23.51
N LEU A 173 -4.41 12.64 -22.37
CA LEU A 173 -5.01 13.78 -21.67
C LEU A 173 -3.94 14.85 -21.34
N GLU A 174 -2.82 14.45 -20.73
CA GLU A 174 -1.68 15.32 -20.44
C GLU A 174 -1.16 16.06 -21.69
N ILE A 175 -1.06 15.36 -22.83
CA ILE A 175 -0.65 15.98 -24.10
C ILE A 175 -1.65 17.07 -24.52
N PHE A 176 -2.95 16.79 -24.49
CA PHE A 176 -3.96 17.77 -24.90
C PHE A 176 -4.08 18.93 -23.92
N GLN A 177 -4.00 18.65 -22.63
CA GLN A 177 -3.94 19.70 -21.60
C GLN A 177 -2.73 20.60 -21.79
N ALA A 178 -1.54 20.06 -22.11
CA ALA A 178 -0.35 20.86 -22.36
C ALA A 178 -0.48 21.76 -23.60
N LEU A 179 -1.14 21.28 -24.66
CA LEU A 179 -1.43 22.06 -25.84
C LEU A 179 -2.44 23.19 -25.60
N GLU A 180 -3.45 22.93 -24.74
CA GLU A 180 -4.45 23.94 -24.37
C GLU A 180 -3.84 24.98 -23.43
N PHE A 181 -3.08 24.51 -22.42
CA PHE A 181 -2.44 25.33 -21.40
C PHE A 181 -1.51 26.41 -22.01
N GLU A 182 -0.68 26.05 -23.00
CA GLU A 182 0.19 27.02 -23.70
C GLU A 182 -0.54 27.96 -24.68
N LYS A 183 -1.85 27.90 -24.77
CA LYS A 183 -2.62 28.97 -25.42
C LYS A 183 -2.95 30.11 -24.45
N SER A 184 -3.08 29.80 -23.16
CA SER A 184 -3.51 30.71 -22.11
C SER A 184 -2.35 31.29 -21.31
N TYR A 185 -1.23 30.54 -21.18
CA TYR A 185 -0.07 30.90 -20.36
C TYR A 185 1.21 30.93 -21.20
N ASP A 186 2.06 31.91 -20.96
CA ASP A 186 3.33 32.04 -21.66
C ASP A 186 4.46 31.20 -21.02
N LYS A 187 5.64 31.20 -21.61
CA LYS A 187 6.77 30.36 -21.16
C LYS A 187 7.35 30.82 -19.82
N GLU A 188 7.28 32.09 -19.51
CA GLU A 188 7.77 32.67 -18.27
C GLU A 188 6.83 32.26 -17.12
N GLU A 189 5.53 32.40 -17.30
CA GLU A 189 4.51 31.93 -16.34
C GLU A 189 4.61 30.43 -16.10
N ILE A 190 4.78 29.62 -17.16
CA ILE A 190 4.93 28.17 -17.05
C ILE A 190 6.19 27.79 -16.25
N MET A 191 7.30 28.46 -16.48
CA MET A 191 8.56 28.21 -15.77
C MET A 191 8.46 28.63 -14.30
N GLU A 192 7.85 29.78 -14.02
CA GLU A 192 7.56 30.25 -12.66
C GLU A 192 6.78 29.20 -11.87
N TRP A 193 5.66 28.78 -12.42
CA TRP A 193 4.84 27.75 -11.79
C TRP A 193 5.57 26.42 -11.64
N TYR A 194 6.31 25.99 -12.67
CA TYR A 194 7.07 24.74 -12.63
C TYR A 194 8.07 24.71 -11.48
N LEU A 195 8.92 25.75 -11.39
CA LEU A 195 9.97 25.82 -10.37
C LEU A 195 9.41 26.06 -8.96
N ASN A 196 8.23 26.65 -8.83
CA ASN A 196 7.54 26.81 -7.55
C ASN A 196 6.79 25.55 -7.08
N ILE A 197 6.52 24.58 -7.99
CA ILE A 197 5.70 23.41 -7.67
C ILE A 197 6.50 22.12 -7.61
N VAL A 198 7.56 21.99 -8.41
CA VAL A 198 8.31 20.74 -8.52
C VAL A 198 8.92 20.34 -7.19
N TYR A 199 8.94 19.04 -6.93
CA TYR A 199 9.49 18.46 -5.70
C TYR A 199 10.98 18.24 -5.82
N PHE A 200 11.77 18.77 -4.86
CA PHE A 200 13.22 18.73 -4.83
C PHE A 200 13.81 17.82 -3.73
N GLY A 201 13.04 16.89 -3.18
CA GLY A 201 13.51 16.07 -2.05
C GLY A 201 13.32 16.76 -0.68
N GLU A 202 13.62 16.06 0.41
CA GLU A 202 13.60 16.57 1.79
C GLU A 202 12.33 17.38 2.16
N GLY A 203 11.18 17.04 1.58
CA GLY A 203 9.94 17.81 1.78
C GLY A 203 9.90 19.16 1.04
N CYS A 204 10.90 19.49 0.23
CA CYS A 204 10.99 20.78 -0.47
C CYS A 204 10.11 20.79 -1.72
N ASN A 205 9.03 21.53 -1.69
CA ASN A 205 8.21 21.85 -2.86
C ASN A 205 8.50 23.30 -3.28
N GLY A 206 9.11 23.45 -4.44
CA GLY A 206 9.50 24.73 -4.99
C GLY A 206 10.94 25.16 -4.67
N VAL A 207 11.43 26.05 -5.52
CA VAL A 207 12.82 26.51 -5.55
C VAL A 207 13.25 27.22 -4.26
N TYR A 208 12.34 27.99 -3.61
CA TYR A 208 12.66 28.70 -2.38
C TYR A 208 13.04 27.74 -1.27
N THR A 209 12.16 26.77 -0.99
CA THR A 209 12.41 25.77 0.06
C THR A 209 13.63 24.90 -0.24
N ALA A 210 13.87 24.60 -1.50
CA ALA A 210 15.08 23.85 -1.90
C ALA A 210 16.36 24.67 -1.67
N ALA A 211 16.38 25.96 -2.05
CA ALA A 211 17.52 26.85 -1.84
C ALA A 211 17.85 27.01 -0.35
N GLU A 212 16.84 27.23 0.46
CA GLU A 212 16.99 27.36 1.92
C GLU A 212 17.46 26.05 2.55
N THR A 213 16.81 24.91 2.22
CA THR A 213 17.12 23.61 2.85
C THR A 213 18.51 23.11 2.49
N TYR A 214 18.92 23.22 1.23
CA TYR A 214 20.19 22.66 0.80
C TYR A 214 21.37 23.62 1.00
N PHE A 215 21.15 24.94 0.91
CA PHE A 215 22.23 25.90 0.91
C PHE A 215 22.08 27.06 1.94
N GLY A 216 20.93 27.16 2.63
CA GLY A 216 20.66 28.26 3.57
C GLY A 216 20.63 29.63 2.90
N LYS A 217 20.18 29.69 1.62
CA LYS A 217 20.20 30.88 0.76
C LYS A 217 18.84 31.19 0.18
N GLU A 218 18.62 32.47 -0.13
CA GLU A 218 17.51 32.82 -1.03
C GLU A 218 17.83 32.36 -2.47
N PRO A 219 16.81 32.03 -3.29
CA PRO A 219 17.03 31.58 -4.67
C PRO A 219 17.94 32.46 -5.50
N LYS A 220 17.77 33.78 -5.39
CA LYS A 220 18.56 34.78 -6.13
C LYS A 220 20.07 34.76 -5.81
N ASP A 221 20.47 34.20 -4.67
CA ASP A 221 21.84 34.14 -4.18
C ASP A 221 22.54 32.80 -4.51
N LEU A 222 21.83 31.90 -5.21
CA LEU A 222 22.39 30.62 -5.64
C LEU A 222 23.43 30.81 -6.77
N THR A 223 24.55 30.10 -6.67
CA THR A 223 25.53 29.99 -7.76
C THR A 223 25.04 29.06 -8.86
N LEU A 224 25.64 29.14 -10.06
CA LEU A 224 25.35 28.22 -11.16
C LEU A 224 25.48 26.74 -10.75
N ALA A 225 26.50 26.40 -9.98
CA ALA A 225 26.74 25.06 -9.51
C ALA A 225 25.66 24.57 -8.52
N GLU A 226 25.17 25.45 -7.65
CA GLU A 226 24.07 25.17 -6.70
C GLU A 226 22.75 25.03 -7.44
N CYS A 227 22.44 25.88 -8.41
CA CYS A 227 21.27 25.75 -9.28
C CYS A 227 21.24 24.40 -10.00
N ALA A 228 22.34 23.98 -10.60
CA ALA A 228 22.44 22.69 -11.28
C ALA A 228 22.32 21.51 -10.32
N SER A 229 22.80 21.63 -9.08
CA SER A 229 22.66 20.61 -8.03
C SER A 229 21.20 20.42 -7.65
N ILE A 230 20.47 21.50 -7.34
CA ILE A 230 19.05 21.48 -6.97
C ILE A 230 18.22 20.88 -8.11
N VAL A 231 18.36 21.37 -9.34
CA VAL A 231 17.64 20.85 -10.51
C VAL A 231 17.90 19.36 -10.71
N GLY A 232 19.11 18.90 -10.40
CA GLY A 232 19.46 17.48 -10.49
C GLY A 232 18.59 16.54 -9.65
N ILE A 233 18.03 17.02 -8.56
CA ILE A 233 17.24 16.23 -7.61
C ILE A 233 15.87 15.87 -8.19
N THR A 234 15.27 16.72 -9.02
CA THR A 234 13.89 16.55 -9.55
C THR A 234 13.64 15.21 -10.25
N ASN A 235 14.65 14.67 -10.90
CA ASN A 235 14.55 13.43 -11.68
C ASN A 235 14.31 12.19 -10.80
N ASN A 236 15.01 12.10 -9.68
CA ASN A 236 14.86 11.02 -8.70
C ASN A 236 15.41 11.49 -7.34
N PRO A 237 14.58 12.09 -6.49
CA PRO A 237 15.01 12.63 -5.20
C PRO A 237 15.73 11.61 -4.33
N SER A 238 15.20 10.38 -4.21
CA SER A 238 15.83 9.31 -3.40
C SER A 238 17.24 8.94 -3.86
N LYS A 239 17.60 9.23 -5.12
CA LYS A 239 18.92 8.91 -5.68
C LYS A 239 19.87 10.12 -5.70
N TYR A 240 19.33 11.31 -5.96
CA TYR A 240 20.14 12.50 -6.24
C TYR A 240 20.10 13.54 -5.12
N ASP A 241 19.40 13.25 -4.02
CA ASP A 241 19.45 14.07 -2.82
C ASP A 241 20.90 14.08 -2.24
N PRO A 242 21.51 15.25 -2.06
CA PRO A 242 22.89 15.35 -1.57
C PRO A 242 23.06 14.92 -0.11
N PHE A 243 21.99 14.91 0.70
CA PHE A 243 22.02 14.39 2.07
C PHE A 243 22.00 12.85 2.11
N ILE A 244 21.49 12.22 1.03
CA ILE A 244 21.52 10.77 0.85
C ILE A 244 22.79 10.32 0.15
N SER A 245 23.15 11.00 -0.97
CA SER A 245 24.33 10.65 -1.78
C SER A 245 24.91 11.86 -2.48
N ARG A 246 25.95 12.47 -1.88
CA ARG A 246 26.70 13.58 -2.47
C ARG A 246 27.33 13.22 -3.82
N GLU A 247 27.81 11.99 -3.98
CA GLU A 247 28.44 11.52 -5.22
C GLU A 247 27.44 11.46 -6.38
N ASN A 248 26.26 10.91 -6.13
CA ASN A 248 25.21 10.84 -7.15
C ASN A 248 24.71 12.24 -7.53
N ASN A 249 24.54 13.13 -6.55
CA ASN A 249 24.17 14.52 -6.80
C ASN A 249 25.23 15.23 -7.65
N LYS A 250 26.51 15.12 -7.28
CA LYS A 250 27.62 15.71 -8.03
C LYS A 250 27.69 15.22 -9.48
N THR A 251 27.55 13.91 -9.69
CA THR A 251 27.52 13.33 -11.04
C THR A 251 26.36 13.89 -11.87
N ARG A 252 25.18 14.06 -11.25
CA ARG A 252 24.00 14.61 -11.91
C ARG A 252 24.17 16.10 -12.21
N GLN A 253 24.70 16.88 -11.26
CA GLN A 253 25.06 18.27 -11.42
C GLN A 253 25.99 18.48 -12.62
N GLU A 254 27.09 17.73 -12.69
CA GLU A 254 28.05 17.82 -13.80
C GLU A 254 27.43 17.47 -15.16
N THR A 255 26.49 16.51 -15.16
CA THR A 255 25.69 16.17 -16.34
C THR A 255 24.88 17.37 -16.81
N ILE A 256 24.22 18.08 -15.87
CA ILE A 256 23.41 19.27 -16.19
C ILE A 256 24.30 20.40 -16.69
N LEU A 257 25.38 20.72 -15.99
CA LEU A 257 26.35 21.75 -16.41
C LEU A 257 26.89 21.46 -17.81
N LYS A 258 27.22 20.22 -18.12
CA LYS A 258 27.64 19.79 -19.45
C LYS A 258 26.56 20.05 -20.51
N GLN A 259 25.29 19.73 -20.19
CA GLN A 259 24.18 19.99 -21.11
C GLN A 259 23.95 21.50 -21.30
N MET A 260 24.10 22.30 -20.27
CA MET A 260 24.05 23.77 -20.38
C MET A 260 25.16 24.32 -21.31
N TYR A 261 26.39 23.82 -21.15
CA TYR A 261 27.51 24.18 -22.02
C TYR A 261 27.29 23.73 -23.48
N GLU A 262 26.93 22.49 -23.71
CA GLU A 262 26.68 21.94 -25.05
C GLU A 262 25.53 22.65 -25.80
N GLN A 263 24.58 23.21 -25.06
CA GLN A 263 23.47 23.97 -25.61
C GLN A 263 23.72 25.50 -25.70
N GLY A 264 24.87 25.95 -25.21
CA GLY A 264 25.31 27.36 -25.31
C GLY A 264 24.66 28.28 -24.27
N TRP A 265 24.08 27.75 -23.19
CA TRP A 265 23.56 28.53 -22.07
C TRP A 265 24.68 29.14 -21.21
N ILE A 266 25.80 28.43 -21.09
CA ILE A 266 27.01 28.87 -20.38
C ILE A 266 28.24 28.71 -21.28
N ASN A 267 29.25 29.54 -21.04
CA ASN A 267 30.54 29.43 -21.74
C ASN A 267 31.46 28.41 -21.05
N LYS A 268 32.64 28.17 -21.66
CA LYS A 268 33.60 27.18 -21.15
C LYS A 268 34.15 27.53 -19.76
N GLU A 269 34.41 28.81 -19.51
CA GLU A 269 34.95 29.32 -18.25
C GLU A 269 33.93 29.10 -17.12
N GLN A 270 32.68 29.51 -17.32
CA GLN A 270 31.57 29.26 -16.38
C GLN A 270 31.37 27.77 -16.09
N TYR A 271 31.46 26.92 -17.13
CA TYR A 271 31.37 25.48 -16.96
C TYR A 271 32.49 24.92 -16.06
N ASP A 272 33.77 25.31 -16.36
CA ASP A 272 34.93 24.83 -15.61
C ASP A 272 34.91 25.31 -14.15
N GLU A 273 34.52 26.57 -13.91
CA GLU A 273 34.33 27.11 -12.55
C GLU A 273 33.23 26.36 -11.78
N ALA A 274 32.07 26.16 -12.38
CA ALA A 274 30.96 25.50 -11.74
C ALA A 274 31.22 23.99 -11.43
N VAL A 275 31.96 23.31 -12.32
CA VAL A 275 32.36 21.91 -12.06
C VAL A 275 33.39 21.84 -10.94
N ALA A 276 34.32 22.81 -10.87
CA ALA A 276 35.37 22.87 -9.84
C ALA A 276 34.84 23.34 -8.47
N GLN A 277 33.68 24.00 -8.44
CA GLN A 277 33.07 24.48 -7.19
C GLN A 277 32.73 23.34 -6.26
N GLU A 278 33.27 23.37 -5.04
CA GLU A 278 32.87 22.47 -3.95
C GLU A 278 31.59 23.00 -3.31
N LEU A 279 30.54 22.19 -3.30
CA LEU A 279 29.27 22.56 -2.73
C LEU A 279 29.24 22.28 -1.24
N VAL A 280 28.89 23.31 -0.45
CA VAL A 280 28.68 23.21 0.98
C VAL A 280 27.16 23.10 1.23
N PHE A 281 26.70 21.91 1.54
CA PHE A 281 25.31 21.69 1.92
C PHE A 281 25.16 21.99 3.42
N VAL A 282 24.29 22.94 3.73
CA VAL A 282 23.97 23.35 5.08
C VAL A 282 22.65 22.74 5.45
N ARG A 283 22.67 21.72 6.30
CA ARG A 283 21.44 21.32 6.98
C ARG A 283 21.10 22.46 7.93
N SER A 284 20.08 23.25 7.60
CA SER A 284 19.65 24.37 8.41
C SER A 284 19.41 23.90 9.84
N GLU A 285 20.10 24.51 10.84
CA GLU A 285 19.76 24.30 12.26
C GLU A 285 18.35 24.84 12.59
N SER A 286 17.75 25.61 11.68
CA SER A 286 16.33 25.97 11.73
C SER A 286 15.38 24.80 11.38
N ASP A 287 15.89 23.62 11.02
CA ASP A 287 15.16 22.35 10.99
C ASP A 287 14.93 21.75 12.39
N GLU A 288 15.09 22.49 13.47
CA GLU A 288 14.11 22.49 14.53
C GLU A 288 12.77 23.14 14.11
N ARG A 289 12.43 23.16 12.83
CA ARG A 289 11.05 22.93 12.42
C ARG A 289 10.77 21.54 12.91
N THR A 290 10.23 21.44 14.10
CA THR A 290 9.63 20.24 14.63
C THR A 290 8.61 19.81 13.60
N GLN A 291 9.08 19.09 12.58
CA GLN A 291 8.19 18.40 11.66
C GLN A 291 7.34 17.57 12.59
N THR A 292 6.07 17.91 12.70
CA THR A 292 5.16 17.19 13.57
C THR A 292 5.28 15.72 13.21
N ILE A 293 5.87 14.94 14.10
CA ILE A 293 5.98 13.51 13.90
C ILE A 293 4.60 12.94 14.18
N TYR A 294 3.91 12.51 13.13
CA TYR A 294 2.62 11.87 13.26
C TYR A 294 2.77 10.55 14.02
N SER A 295 1.87 10.30 14.97
CA SER A 295 1.78 8.99 15.61
C SER A 295 1.46 7.89 14.58
N TYR A 296 1.76 6.64 14.91
CA TYR A 296 1.37 5.49 14.08
C TYR A 296 -0.14 5.46 13.83
N TYR A 297 -0.93 5.92 14.82
CA TYR A 297 -2.38 6.02 14.69
C TYR A 297 -2.79 7.08 13.67
N ALA A 298 -2.23 8.29 13.76
CA ALA A 298 -2.52 9.36 12.82
C ALA A 298 -2.17 8.97 11.38
N GLU A 299 -1.03 8.29 11.17
CA GLU A 299 -0.66 7.78 9.84
C GLU A 299 -1.62 6.68 9.33
N ALA A 300 -2.15 5.85 10.22
CA ALA A 300 -3.18 4.88 9.84
C ALA A 300 -4.47 5.58 9.39
N VAL A 301 -4.91 6.62 10.12
CA VAL A 301 -6.05 7.47 9.72
C VAL A 301 -5.80 8.11 8.36
N ILE A 302 -4.64 8.74 8.17
CA ILE A 302 -4.26 9.36 6.89
C ILE A 302 -4.36 8.36 5.75
N ASN A 303 -3.79 7.17 5.92
CA ASN A 303 -3.81 6.15 4.86
C ASN A 303 -5.22 5.63 4.57
N ASP A 304 -6.05 5.43 5.60
CA ASP A 304 -7.44 4.99 5.42
C ASP A 304 -8.25 6.05 4.66
N VAL A 305 -8.16 7.34 5.06
CA VAL A 305 -8.84 8.45 4.37
C VAL A 305 -8.37 8.58 2.92
N LEU A 306 -7.06 8.47 2.67
CA LEU A 306 -6.53 8.51 1.29
C LEU A 306 -7.07 7.36 0.43
N ASN A 307 -7.17 6.15 0.98
CA ASN A 307 -7.73 5.00 0.27
C ASN A 307 -9.22 5.22 -0.04
N ASP A 308 -9.98 5.70 0.94
CA ASP A 308 -11.42 5.91 0.79
C ASP A 308 -11.73 7.10 -0.16
N LEU A 309 -10.89 8.15 -0.18
CA LEU A 309 -11.00 9.21 -1.20
C LEU A 309 -10.80 8.66 -2.61
N VAL A 310 -9.80 7.80 -2.81
CA VAL A 310 -9.58 7.14 -4.10
C VAL A 310 -10.76 6.24 -4.47
N GLU A 311 -11.24 5.40 -3.52
CA GLU A 311 -12.30 4.43 -3.79
C GLU A 311 -13.67 5.10 -3.98
N GLN A 312 -14.06 6.03 -3.09
CA GLN A 312 -15.42 6.60 -3.07
C GLN A 312 -15.58 7.81 -3.99
N LYS A 313 -14.49 8.60 -4.21
CA LYS A 313 -14.53 9.80 -5.09
C LYS A 313 -13.96 9.54 -6.48
N GLY A 314 -13.26 8.41 -6.69
CA GLY A 314 -12.65 8.09 -7.97
C GLY A 314 -11.49 9.00 -8.35
N VAL A 315 -10.87 9.68 -7.38
CA VAL A 315 -9.73 10.56 -7.60
C VAL A 315 -8.40 9.80 -7.53
N SER A 316 -7.33 10.35 -8.12
CA SER A 316 -6.00 9.77 -7.96
C SER A 316 -5.51 9.88 -6.50
N ARG A 317 -4.56 9.03 -6.11
CA ARG A 317 -3.99 9.09 -4.75
C ARG A 317 -3.31 10.43 -4.45
N ASP A 318 -2.73 11.07 -5.43
CA ASP A 318 -2.09 12.37 -5.25
C ASP A 318 -3.11 13.50 -5.13
N THR A 319 -4.20 13.44 -5.88
CA THR A 319 -5.35 14.33 -5.68
C THR A 319 -5.94 14.14 -4.28
N ALA A 320 -6.13 12.88 -3.85
CA ALA A 320 -6.60 12.58 -2.50
C ALA A 320 -5.67 13.16 -1.42
N ARG A 321 -4.34 13.07 -1.64
CA ARG A 321 -3.34 13.65 -0.74
C ARG A 321 -3.47 15.18 -0.68
N THR A 322 -3.60 15.85 -1.82
CA THR A 322 -3.80 17.31 -1.86
C THR A 322 -5.07 17.72 -1.12
N LEU A 323 -6.18 17.04 -1.37
CA LEU A 323 -7.43 17.29 -0.66
C LEU A 323 -7.28 17.10 0.85
N LEU A 324 -6.64 16.00 1.26
CA LEU A 324 -6.48 15.70 2.68
C LEU A 324 -5.52 16.67 3.39
N TYR A 325 -4.45 17.14 2.75
CA TYR A 325 -3.48 18.01 3.42
C TYR A 325 -3.75 19.51 3.23
N SER A 326 -4.42 19.89 2.16
CA SER A 326 -4.60 21.28 1.75
C SER A 326 -6.06 21.69 1.54
N GLY A 327 -7.01 20.76 1.70
CA GLY A 327 -8.43 21.01 1.48
C GLY A 327 -9.21 21.50 2.70
N GLY A 328 -8.54 21.72 3.84
CA GLY A 328 -9.22 22.13 5.07
C GLY A 328 -10.12 21.06 5.67
N TYR A 329 -9.78 19.78 5.46
CA TYR A 329 -10.59 18.66 5.92
C TYR A 329 -10.49 18.47 7.44
N GLN A 330 -11.60 18.15 8.07
CA GLN A 330 -11.69 17.71 9.45
C GLN A 330 -12.01 16.23 9.47
N VAL A 331 -11.04 15.41 9.90
CA VAL A 331 -11.18 13.95 9.98
C VAL A 331 -11.58 13.56 11.39
N TYR A 332 -12.77 13.02 11.56
CA TYR A 332 -13.33 12.57 12.84
C TYR A 332 -12.90 11.13 13.10
N SER A 333 -11.82 10.98 13.87
CA SER A 333 -11.20 9.68 14.13
C SER A 333 -11.91 8.86 15.18
N CYS A 334 -11.61 7.58 15.24
CA CYS A 334 -12.08 6.64 16.27
C CYS A 334 -11.10 6.52 17.45
N TYR A 335 -10.10 7.39 17.52
CA TYR A 335 -9.06 7.41 18.53
C TYR A 335 -9.63 7.54 19.94
N ASP A 336 -9.10 6.75 20.85
CA ASP A 336 -9.37 6.85 22.29
C ASP A 336 -8.07 7.20 23.02
N ALA A 337 -8.05 8.39 23.62
CA ALA A 337 -6.85 8.93 24.24
C ALA A 337 -6.34 8.05 25.40
N SER A 338 -7.24 7.41 26.15
CA SER A 338 -6.88 6.58 27.31
C SER A 338 -6.28 5.24 26.86
N ILE A 339 -6.85 4.65 25.83
CA ILE A 339 -6.35 3.40 25.25
C ILE A 339 -5.02 3.61 24.55
N GLN A 340 -4.89 4.69 23.77
CA GLN A 340 -3.62 5.01 23.13
C GLN A 340 -2.52 5.33 24.14
N GLN A 341 -2.84 6.07 25.21
CA GLN A 341 -1.88 6.35 26.27
C GLN A 341 -1.37 5.06 26.93
N ALA A 342 -2.25 4.08 27.19
CA ALA A 342 -1.84 2.78 27.71
C ALA A 342 -0.93 2.01 26.74
N ILE A 343 -1.15 2.17 25.42
CA ILE A 343 -0.24 1.61 24.40
C ILE A 343 1.10 2.35 24.44
N ASP A 344 1.09 3.68 24.45
CA ASP A 344 2.30 4.50 24.38
C ASP A 344 3.18 4.29 25.60
N ASP A 345 2.60 4.20 26.81
CA ASP A 345 3.32 3.91 28.06
C ASP A 345 4.11 2.58 28.01
N VAL A 346 3.62 1.61 27.23
CA VAL A 346 4.30 0.32 27.05
C VAL A 346 5.29 0.35 25.89
N TYR A 347 4.89 0.93 24.74
CA TYR A 347 5.64 0.82 23.50
C TYR A 347 6.80 1.81 23.38
N THR A 348 6.71 3.00 23.97
CA THR A 348 7.80 3.99 23.98
C THR A 348 8.90 3.64 24.97
N ASN A 349 8.55 2.95 26.06
CA ASN A 349 9.52 2.50 27.04
C ASN A 349 10.10 1.12 26.67
N LEU A 350 11.30 1.10 26.11
CA LEU A 350 11.99 -0.11 25.70
C LEU A 350 12.27 -1.09 26.87
N ASP A 351 12.26 -0.64 28.13
CA ASP A 351 12.40 -1.54 29.29
C ASP A 351 11.23 -2.54 29.41
N ASN A 352 10.09 -2.22 28.84
CA ASN A 352 8.95 -3.12 28.75
C ASN A 352 9.12 -4.21 27.67
N MET A 353 10.12 -4.06 26.81
CA MET A 353 10.40 -4.97 25.71
C MET A 353 11.51 -5.95 26.09
N PRO A 354 11.56 -7.15 25.53
CA PRO A 354 12.68 -8.07 25.72
C PRO A 354 14.01 -7.43 25.30
N GLN A 355 14.94 -7.25 26.24
CA GLN A 355 16.23 -6.60 26.05
C GLN A 355 17.28 -7.54 25.44
N ARG A 356 16.93 -8.19 24.33
CA ARG A 356 17.88 -9.07 23.62
C ARG A 356 17.89 -8.71 22.14
N PRO A 357 18.94 -8.03 21.68
CA PRO A 357 19.10 -7.79 20.26
C PRO A 357 19.22 -9.14 19.52
N SER A 358 18.84 -9.16 18.26
CA SER A 358 19.03 -10.30 17.39
C SER A 358 20.52 -10.64 17.22
N ALA A 359 20.85 -11.79 16.67
CA ALA A 359 22.24 -12.16 16.39
C ALA A 359 22.88 -11.19 15.36
N SER A 360 22.08 -10.59 14.49
CA SER A 360 22.51 -9.54 13.54
C SER A 360 22.47 -8.11 14.11
N GLY A 361 22.07 -7.93 15.37
CA GLY A 361 22.01 -6.62 16.03
C GLY A 361 20.73 -5.83 15.76
N GLN A 362 19.67 -6.45 15.19
CA GLN A 362 18.37 -5.78 15.00
C GLN A 362 17.69 -5.50 16.35
N GLN A 363 16.99 -4.37 16.44
CA GLN A 363 16.10 -4.06 17.54
C GLN A 363 14.91 -5.03 17.56
N PHE A 364 14.48 -5.41 18.75
CA PHE A 364 13.22 -6.13 18.93
C PHE A 364 12.05 -5.20 18.62
N GLU A 365 11.14 -5.68 17.78
CA GLU A 365 10.00 -4.94 17.31
C GLU A 365 8.69 -5.59 17.73
N SER A 366 7.70 -4.76 17.91
CA SER A 366 6.33 -5.17 18.20
C SER A 366 5.33 -4.23 17.55
N ALA A 367 4.13 -4.73 17.31
CA ALA A 367 3.00 -3.92 16.86
C ALA A 367 1.72 -4.41 17.53
N ILE A 368 0.82 -3.48 17.83
CA ILE A 368 -0.47 -3.73 18.48
C ILE A 368 -1.59 -2.97 17.77
N VAL A 369 -2.78 -3.56 17.74
CA VAL A 369 -4.04 -2.91 17.39
C VAL A 369 -5.07 -3.27 18.45
N ILE A 370 -5.81 -2.28 18.97
CA ILE A 370 -6.95 -2.47 19.87
C ILE A 370 -8.19 -1.92 19.21
N MET A 371 -9.25 -2.74 19.16
CA MET A 371 -10.48 -2.45 18.43
C MET A 371 -11.71 -2.78 19.31
N ASP A 372 -12.73 -1.95 19.21
CA ASP A 372 -14.07 -2.27 19.68
C ASP A 372 -14.68 -3.31 18.70
N PRO A 373 -15.00 -4.53 19.16
CA PRO A 373 -15.51 -5.58 18.30
C PRO A 373 -16.92 -5.32 17.76
N TYR A 374 -17.69 -4.42 18.39
CA TYR A 374 -19.09 -4.15 18.06
C TYR A 374 -19.22 -3.05 16.99
N THR A 375 -18.36 -2.02 17.07
CA THR A 375 -18.38 -0.86 16.16
C THR A 375 -17.31 -0.92 15.07
N GLY A 376 -16.28 -1.76 15.26
CA GLY A 376 -15.11 -1.83 14.39
C GLY A 376 -14.13 -0.67 14.60
N GLU A 377 -14.36 0.19 15.59
CA GLU A 377 -13.49 1.34 15.85
C GLU A 377 -12.14 0.89 16.39
N ILE A 378 -11.09 1.19 15.66
CA ILE A 378 -9.72 1.02 16.14
C ILE A 378 -9.46 2.17 17.13
N LYS A 379 -9.41 1.81 18.41
CA LYS A 379 -9.27 2.78 19.51
C LYS A 379 -7.83 3.22 19.73
N GLY A 380 -6.87 2.35 19.41
CA GLY A 380 -5.46 2.65 19.52
C GLY A 380 -4.61 1.63 18.78
N LEU A 381 -3.41 2.03 18.40
CA LEU A 381 -2.42 1.17 17.78
C LEU A 381 -0.99 1.70 17.93
N SER A 382 -0.01 0.79 17.86
CA SER A 382 1.39 1.12 17.63
C SER A 382 2.00 0.22 16.57
N GLY A 383 2.80 0.79 15.68
CA GLY A 383 3.46 0.10 14.58
C GLY A 383 4.95 -0.19 14.80
N GLY A 384 5.48 0.08 15.99
CA GLY A 384 6.88 -0.17 16.34
C GLY A 384 7.17 0.14 17.79
N THR A 385 8.37 -0.20 18.25
CA THR A 385 8.85 0.00 19.62
C THR A 385 9.80 1.21 19.70
N GLY A 386 9.84 1.87 20.85
CA GLY A 386 10.58 3.11 21.06
C GLY A 386 9.86 4.34 20.52
N GLU A 387 10.50 5.49 20.68
CA GLU A 387 9.97 6.74 20.14
C GLU A 387 9.99 6.76 18.61
N LYS A 388 8.90 7.18 18.01
CA LYS A 388 8.80 7.36 16.56
C LYS A 388 9.48 8.67 16.16
N THR A 389 10.49 8.57 15.30
CA THR A 389 11.34 9.71 14.92
C THR A 389 11.17 10.15 13.45
N ILE A 390 10.48 9.37 12.64
CA ILE A 390 10.29 9.66 11.21
C ILE A 390 8.81 9.51 10.82
N ASN A 391 8.34 10.38 9.93
CA ASN A 391 7.02 10.26 9.33
C ASN A 391 7.01 9.20 8.23
N PHE A 392 5.88 8.49 8.11
CA PHE A 392 5.62 7.49 7.07
C PHE A 392 6.67 6.36 6.99
N GLY A 393 7.35 6.09 8.10
CA GLY A 393 8.11 4.86 8.27
C GLY A 393 7.19 3.64 8.31
N THR A 394 7.78 2.45 8.41
CA THR A 394 7.01 1.20 8.43
C THR A 394 6.06 1.15 9.64
N ASN A 395 4.76 1.17 9.39
CA ASN A 395 3.75 0.90 10.40
C ASN A 395 3.44 -0.61 10.42
N ARG A 396 4.07 -1.35 11.33
CA ARG A 396 3.96 -2.81 11.39
C ARG A 396 2.55 -3.29 11.78
N ALA A 397 1.73 -2.42 12.37
CA ALA A 397 0.36 -2.75 12.72
C ALA A 397 -0.57 -2.89 11.51
N THR A 398 -0.33 -2.10 10.46
CA THR A 398 -1.23 -1.99 9.30
C THR A 398 -0.59 -2.38 7.97
N GLN A 399 0.74 -2.34 7.86
CA GLN A 399 1.46 -2.55 6.60
C GLN A 399 2.27 -3.84 6.55
N SER A 400 2.89 -4.24 7.68
CA SER A 400 3.70 -5.45 7.70
C SER A 400 2.82 -6.69 7.76
N LYS A 401 3.01 -7.57 6.79
CA LYS A 401 2.38 -8.88 6.73
C LYS A 401 3.36 -9.93 7.24
N ARG A 402 2.97 -10.64 8.31
CA ARG A 402 3.81 -11.67 8.94
C ARG A 402 3.01 -12.94 9.10
N PRO A 403 3.63 -14.13 8.98
CA PRO A 403 2.94 -15.38 9.21
C PRO A 403 2.38 -15.44 10.64
N PRO A 404 1.07 -15.71 10.81
CA PRO A 404 0.43 -15.69 12.13
C PRO A 404 0.72 -16.92 12.99
N GLY A 405 1.31 -17.96 12.42
CA GLY A 405 1.50 -19.22 13.12
C GLY A 405 0.16 -19.77 13.66
N SER A 406 0.23 -20.44 14.80
CA SER A 406 -0.96 -21.07 15.40
C SER A 406 -2.08 -20.12 15.81
N SER A 407 -1.90 -18.80 15.77
CA SER A 407 -2.99 -17.85 16.03
C SER A 407 -4.04 -17.83 14.92
N ILE A 408 -3.75 -18.37 13.74
CA ILE A 408 -4.75 -18.54 12.67
C ILE A 408 -5.78 -19.63 12.94
N LYS A 409 -5.43 -20.64 13.75
CA LYS A 409 -6.24 -21.85 13.95
C LYS A 409 -7.73 -21.58 14.29
N PRO A 410 -8.05 -20.66 15.23
CA PRO A 410 -9.45 -20.36 15.56
C PRO A 410 -10.26 -19.89 14.36
N ILE A 411 -9.68 -19.07 13.50
CA ILE A 411 -10.36 -18.42 12.36
C ILE A 411 -10.30 -19.26 11.08
N ALA A 412 -9.25 -20.07 10.88
CA ALA A 412 -9.09 -20.86 9.65
C ALA A 412 -9.62 -22.29 9.77
N THR A 413 -9.57 -22.88 10.95
CA THR A 413 -9.92 -24.31 11.11
C THR A 413 -11.05 -24.55 12.09
N TYR A 414 -10.92 -24.16 13.35
CA TYR A 414 -11.90 -24.51 14.40
C TYR A 414 -13.24 -23.81 14.23
N GLY A 415 -13.25 -22.49 14.03
CA GLY A 415 -14.46 -21.69 13.85
C GLY A 415 -15.31 -22.16 12.66
N PRO A 416 -14.77 -22.17 11.44
CA PRO A 416 -15.53 -22.60 10.26
C PRO A 416 -15.94 -24.09 10.32
N ALA A 417 -15.13 -24.98 10.87
CA ALA A 417 -15.54 -26.39 11.03
C ALA A 417 -16.68 -26.55 12.03
N MET A 418 -16.68 -25.79 13.12
CA MET A 418 -17.77 -25.77 14.09
C MET A 418 -19.03 -25.14 13.50
N GLU A 419 -18.90 -24.08 12.70
CA GLU A 419 -20.00 -23.41 12.00
C GLU A 419 -20.76 -24.38 11.07
N LEU A 420 -19.98 -25.21 10.35
CA LEU A 420 -20.53 -26.25 9.47
C LEU A 420 -21.02 -27.50 10.21
N GLY A 421 -20.90 -27.56 11.54
CA GLY A 421 -21.32 -28.69 12.34
C GLY A 421 -20.43 -29.94 12.20
N LEU A 422 -19.21 -29.78 11.68
CA LEU A 422 -18.23 -30.87 11.53
C LEU A 422 -17.60 -31.27 12.87
N ILE A 423 -17.52 -30.33 13.81
CA ILE A 423 -16.97 -30.51 15.16
C ILE A 423 -17.81 -29.79 16.21
N THR A 424 -17.70 -30.23 17.45
CA THR A 424 -18.08 -29.49 18.67
C THR A 424 -16.85 -29.42 19.58
N GLN A 425 -16.89 -28.64 20.63
CA GLN A 425 -15.80 -28.61 21.63
C GLN A 425 -15.52 -29.96 22.31
N TYR A 426 -16.50 -30.85 22.31
CA TYR A 426 -16.42 -32.20 22.94
C TYR A 426 -16.11 -33.30 21.94
N THR A 427 -16.07 -33.03 20.65
CA THR A 427 -15.69 -34.00 19.63
C THR A 427 -14.29 -34.56 19.95
N GLN A 428 -14.19 -35.88 19.95
CA GLN A 428 -12.92 -36.57 20.19
C GLN A 428 -12.13 -36.71 18.90
N VAL A 429 -10.81 -36.54 19.01
CA VAL A 429 -9.86 -36.66 17.92
C VAL A 429 -8.61 -37.40 18.41
N ASN A 430 -8.02 -38.22 17.55
CA ASN A 430 -6.78 -38.89 17.87
C ASN A 430 -5.58 -38.02 17.46
N ASP A 431 -4.85 -37.53 18.45
CA ASP A 431 -3.56 -36.86 18.25
C ASP A 431 -2.44 -37.90 18.11
N ALA A 432 -2.19 -38.35 16.89
CA ALA A 432 -1.20 -39.38 16.55
C ALA A 432 -0.11 -38.82 15.63
N ALA A 433 1.04 -39.48 15.57
CA ALA A 433 2.20 -39.05 14.80
C ALA A 433 2.09 -39.36 13.30
N ASP A 434 1.24 -40.31 12.94
CA ASP A 434 1.13 -40.92 11.60
C ASP A 434 -0.18 -40.63 10.89
N ILE A 435 -0.73 -39.40 11.11
CA ILE A 435 -1.97 -38.98 10.51
C ILE A 435 -1.83 -38.90 9.00
N LYS A 436 -2.82 -39.46 8.29
CA LYS A 436 -2.94 -39.31 6.84
C LYS A 436 -3.99 -38.26 6.52
N LEU A 437 -3.63 -37.28 5.70
CA LEU A 437 -4.51 -36.24 5.20
C LEU A 437 -4.86 -36.53 3.73
N THR A 438 -6.02 -36.09 3.31
CA THR A 438 -6.55 -36.34 1.98
C THR A 438 -5.71 -35.61 0.90
N GLY A 439 -5.27 -36.35 -0.12
CA GLY A 439 -4.61 -35.76 -1.29
C GLY A 439 -3.18 -35.23 -1.07
N THR A 440 -2.57 -35.49 0.10
CA THR A 440 -1.21 -35.03 0.40
C THR A 440 -0.41 -36.10 1.16
N SER A 441 0.89 -36.06 0.99
CA SER A 441 1.83 -36.84 1.80
C SER A 441 2.36 -36.03 3.01
N TRP A 442 2.00 -34.74 3.09
CA TRP A 442 2.39 -33.88 4.21
C TRP A 442 1.58 -34.23 5.46
N TYR A 443 2.21 -34.20 6.60
CA TYR A 443 1.59 -34.29 7.93
C TYR A 443 2.35 -33.41 8.93
N PRO A 444 1.65 -32.71 9.84
CA PRO A 444 2.28 -31.83 10.79
C PRO A 444 2.81 -32.61 11.99
N LYS A 445 3.81 -32.03 12.65
CA LYS A 445 4.27 -32.45 13.98
C LYS A 445 3.83 -31.41 15.02
N ASN A 446 3.46 -31.89 16.21
CA ASN A 446 3.21 -30.98 17.32
C ASN A 446 4.50 -30.29 17.76
N SER A 447 4.39 -29.05 18.22
CA SER A 447 5.50 -28.32 18.83
C SER A 447 5.92 -29.08 20.12
N GLY A 448 7.22 -29.36 20.26
CA GLY A 448 7.71 -30.19 21.38
C GLY A 448 7.67 -31.71 21.14
N GLY A 449 7.11 -32.19 20.01
CA GLY A 449 7.28 -33.58 19.53
C GLY A 449 6.41 -34.64 20.23
N GLY A 450 5.48 -34.26 21.09
CA GLY A 450 4.61 -35.22 21.79
C GLY A 450 3.25 -35.40 21.10
N ASN A 451 2.62 -36.57 21.33
CA ASN A 451 1.23 -36.88 20.97
C ASN A 451 0.44 -37.27 22.19
N TYR A 452 -0.81 -36.93 22.23
CA TYR A 452 -1.67 -37.10 23.42
C TYR A 452 -2.74 -38.21 23.28
N GLY A 453 -2.77 -38.89 22.12
CA GLY A 453 -3.80 -39.88 21.84
C GLY A 453 -5.18 -39.28 21.67
N VAL A 454 -6.21 -39.94 22.10
CA VAL A 454 -7.62 -39.49 21.98
C VAL A 454 -7.90 -38.37 22.99
N ILE A 455 -8.16 -37.18 22.50
CA ILE A 455 -8.47 -35.98 23.29
C ILE A 455 -9.66 -35.22 22.68
N THR A 456 -10.19 -34.25 23.41
CA THR A 456 -11.25 -33.36 22.90
C THR A 456 -10.69 -32.21 22.04
N ILE A 457 -11.55 -31.70 21.16
CA ILE A 457 -11.24 -30.48 20.37
C ILE A 457 -10.88 -29.30 21.28
N ARG A 458 -11.57 -29.18 22.45
CA ARG A 458 -11.27 -28.17 23.47
C ARG A 458 -9.84 -28.27 24.00
N GLU A 459 -9.39 -29.47 24.35
CA GLU A 459 -8.02 -29.71 24.82
C GLU A 459 -7.00 -29.49 23.69
N ALA A 460 -7.33 -29.89 22.47
CA ALA A 460 -6.46 -29.71 21.33
C ALA A 460 -6.19 -28.22 21.04
N LEU A 461 -7.23 -27.35 21.11
CA LEU A 461 -7.06 -25.90 20.96
C LEU A 461 -6.28 -25.29 22.13
N GLN A 462 -6.58 -25.71 23.37
CA GLN A 462 -5.84 -25.30 24.57
C GLN A 462 -4.34 -25.57 24.47
N ARG A 463 -3.96 -26.72 23.95
CA ARG A 463 -2.57 -27.16 23.75
C ARG A 463 -1.96 -26.70 22.42
N SER A 464 -2.80 -26.13 21.55
CA SER A 464 -2.38 -25.68 20.21
C SER A 464 -1.84 -26.78 19.31
N LEU A 465 -2.44 -27.98 19.32
CA LEU A 465 -1.93 -29.12 18.57
C LEU A 465 -2.02 -28.93 17.06
N ASN A 466 -0.94 -29.20 16.37
CA ASN A 466 -0.83 -29.05 14.91
C ASN A 466 -1.55 -30.19 14.17
N THR A 467 -1.36 -31.40 14.66
CA THR A 467 -1.95 -32.63 14.11
C THR A 467 -3.47 -32.57 14.10
N VAL A 468 -4.08 -32.05 15.16
CA VAL A 468 -5.53 -31.90 15.27
C VAL A 468 -6.04 -30.79 14.36
N SER A 469 -5.33 -29.64 14.30
CA SER A 469 -5.72 -28.55 13.39
C SER A 469 -5.72 -29.02 11.94
N ALA A 470 -4.74 -29.81 11.52
CA ALA A 470 -4.69 -30.35 10.16
C ALA A 470 -5.82 -31.36 9.88
N GLN A 471 -6.17 -32.22 10.87
CA GLN A 471 -7.30 -33.16 10.73
C GLN A 471 -8.65 -32.43 10.61
N ILE A 472 -8.82 -31.34 11.37
CA ILE A 472 -10.01 -30.48 11.25
C ILE A 472 -10.06 -29.87 9.86
N LEU A 473 -8.94 -29.33 9.36
CA LEU A 473 -8.85 -28.76 8.03
C LEU A 473 -9.11 -29.79 6.92
N ASP A 474 -8.66 -31.03 7.10
CA ASP A 474 -8.95 -32.14 6.17
C ASP A 474 -10.45 -32.39 6.03
N LYS A 475 -11.19 -32.33 7.14
CA LYS A 475 -12.67 -32.45 7.14
C LYS A 475 -13.36 -31.20 6.59
N LEU A 476 -12.84 -30.03 6.89
CA LEU A 476 -13.35 -28.74 6.40
C LEU A 476 -13.05 -28.52 4.91
N THR A 477 -11.94 -29.02 4.45
CA THR A 477 -11.20 -28.78 3.22
C THR A 477 -10.42 -27.43 3.20
N PRO A 478 -9.22 -27.40 2.63
CA PRO A 478 -8.46 -26.15 2.48
C PRO A 478 -9.25 -25.07 1.74
N ARG A 479 -10.02 -25.42 0.71
CA ARG A 479 -10.82 -24.49 -0.08
C ARG A 479 -11.87 -23.77 0.75
N ALA A 480 -12.66 -24.52 1.55
CA ALA A 480 -13.69 -23.92 2.40
C ALA A 480 -13.08 -23.00 3.47
N SER A 481 -11.95 -23.37 4.06
CA SER A 481 -11.21 -22.54 5.00
C SER A 481 -10.71 -21.23 4.35
N TYR A 482 -10.10 -21.31 3.17
CA TYR A 482 -9.61 -20.18 2.42
C TYR A 482 -10.73 -19.18 2.07
N GLU A 483 -11.85 -19.68 1.55
CA GLU A 483 -13.03 -18.87 1.24
C GLU A 483 -13.64 -18.24 2.49
N PHE A 484 -13.67 -18.98 3.60
CA PHE A 484 -14.17 -18.43 4.86
C PHE A 484 -13.31 -17.24 5.35
N LEU A 485 -11.99 -17.36 5.34
CA LEU A 485 -11.09 -16.27 5.72
C LEU A 485 -11.29 -15.05 4.82
N LYS A 486 -11.39 -15.26 3.52
CA LYS A 486 -11.54 -14.20 2.52
C LYS A 486 -12.91 -13.53 2.57
N ASP A 487 -13.98 -14.33 2.48
CA ASP A 487 -15.33 -13.83 2.23
C ASP A 487 -16.11 -13.52 3.51
N LYS A 488 -15.76 -14.17 4.63
CA LYS A 488 -16.44 -14.00 5.92
C LYS A 488 -15.65 -13.17 6.92
N LEU A 489 -14.33 -13.19 6.84
CA LEU A 489 -13.46 -12.46 7.77
C LEU A 489 -12.61 -11.37 7.09
N GLY A 490 -12.88 -11.09 5.81
CA GLY A 490 -12.28 -9.95 5.10
C GLY A 490 -10.76 -9.97 5.03
N VAL A 491 -10.11 -11.16 5.06
CA VAL A 491 -8.66 -11.26 4.94
C VAL A 491 -8.25 -11.04 3.49
N THR A 492 -7.53 -9.97 3.23
CA THR A 492 -7.13 -9.55 1.89
C THR A 492 -5.72 -9.98 1.50
N SER A 493 -4.90 -10.38 2.48
CA SER A 493 -3.49 -10.71 2.29
C SER A 493 -3.22 -12.13 1.76
N LEU A 494 -4.26 -12.98 1.66
CA LEU A 494 -4.14 -14.36 1.22
C LEU A 494 -3.70 -14.47 -0.24
N ALA A 495 -2.72 -15.35 -0.50
CA ALA A 495 -2.34 -15.79 -1.85
C ALA A 495 -3.09 -17.07 -2.24
N GLU A 496 -3.27 -17.36 -3.52
CA GLU A 496 -3.87 -18.64 -3.97
C GLU A 496 -3.07 -19.86 -3.49
N SER A 497 -1.76 -19.74 -3.32
CA SER A 497 -0.89 -20.78 -2.73
C SER A 497 -1.22 -21.08 -1.26
N ASP A 498 -1.93 -20.20 -0.58
CA ASP A 498 -2.35 -20.42 0.82
C ASP A 498 -3.55 -21.37 0.93
N CYS A 499 -4.21 -21.70 -0.19
CA CYS A 499 -5.29 -22.69 -0.23
C CYS A 499 -4.73 -24.13 -0.09
N ASP A 500 -3.97 -24.38 0.99
CA ASP A 500 -3.30 -25.64 1.27
C ASP A 500 -3.25 -25.89 2.80
N TYR A 501 -2.83 -27.08 3.18
CA TYR A 501 -2.83 -27.53 4.58
C TYR A 501 -1.90 -26.72 5.49
N ALA A 502 -0.63 -26.54 5.12
CA ALA A 502 0.34 -25.89 5.99
C ALA A 502 0.01 -24.41 6.25
N PRO A 503 -0.36 -23.60 5.22
CA PRO A 503 -0.77 -22.22 5.44
C PRO A 503 -1.99 -22.10 6.37
N LEU A 504 -3.05 -22.87 6.12
CA LEU A 504 -4.32 -22.71 6.83
C LEU A 504 -4.37 -23.42 8.19
N ALA A 505 -3.71 -24.59 8.34
CA ALA A 505 -3.71 -25.30 9.61
C ALA A 505 -2.68 -24.77 10.61
N LEU A 506 -1.56 -24.22 10.12
CA LEU A 506 -0.42 -23.82 10.95
C LEU A 506 -0.05 -22.33 10.85
N GLY A 507 -0.69 -21.59 9.95
CA GLY A 507 -0.41 -20.17 9.74
C GLY A 507 0.90 -19.87 9.00
N GLN A 508 1.29 -20.74 8.09
CA GLN A 508 2.46 -20.53 7.22
C GLN A 508 2.03 -19.82 5.93
N LEU A 509 1.36 -18.69 6.07
CA LEU A 509 0.86 -17.90 4.94
C LEU A 509 2.00 -17.36 4.09
N THR A 510 1.85 -17.40 2.78
CA THR A 510 2.85 -16.98 1.79
C THR A 510 3.24 -15.51 1.96
N ASN A 511 2.24 -14.62 2.03
CA ASN A 511 2.47 -13.20 2.25
C ASN A 511 2.40 -12.82 3.74
N GLY A 512 1.89 -13.69 4.60
CA GLY A 512 1.52 -13.34 5.97
C GLY A 512 0.21 -12.56 6.06
N ILE A 513 -0.06 -12.00 7.24
CA ILE A 513 -1.27 -11.22 7.57
C ILE A 513 -0.86 -10.03 8.45
N THR A 514 -1.60 -8.93 8.40
CA THR A 514 -1.34 -7.76 9.25
C THR A 514 -1.92 -7.94 10.65
N VAL A 515 -1.41 -7.17 11.62
CA VAL A 515 -1.95 -7.14 12.98
C VAL A 515 -3.40 -6.65 12.96
N ARG A 516 -3.71 -5.67 12.12
CA ARG A 516 -5.07 -5.15 11.92
C ARG A 516 -6.03 -6.24 11.42
N GLU A 517 -5.65 -7.00 10.39
CA GLU A 517 -6.48 -8.10 9.87
C GLU A 517 -6.72 -9.19 10.91
N MET A 518 -5.70 -9.54 11.71
CA MET A 518 -5.86 -10.49 12.79
C MET A 518 -6.77 -9.98 13.91
N THR A 519 -6.67 -8.70 14.27
CA THR A 519 -7.54 -8.08 15.28
C THR A 519 -8.99 -8.15 14.85
N GLN A 520 -9.29 -7.67 13.64
CA GLN A 520 -10.68 -7.63 13.16
C GLN A 520 -11.27 -9.04 12.94
N ALA A 521 -10.48 -10.02 12.52
CA ALA A 521 -10.96 -11.39 12.31
C ALA A 521 -11.48 -12.04 13.61
N TYR A 522 -10.91 -11.69 14.76
CA TYR A 522 -11.34 -12.22 16.05
C TYR A 522 -12.58 -11.51 16.61
N SER A 523 -13.02 -10.39 16.04
CA SER A 523 -14.26 -9.70 16.47
C SER A 523 -15.48 -10.61 16.43
N ALA A 524 -15.53 -11.52 15.45
CA ALA A 524 -16.62 -12.46 15.30
C ALA A 524 -16.84 -13.38 16.53
N PHE A 525 -15.82 -13.62 17.34
CA PHE A 525 -15.95 -14.45 18.55
C PHE A 525 -16.55 -13.69 19.73
N VAL A 526 -16.52 -12.37 19.70
CA VAL A 526 -17.00 -11.49 20.77
C VAL A 526 -18.36 -10.89 20.44
N ASN A 527 -18.63 -10.64 19.18
CA ASN A 527 -19.81 -9.97 18.65
C ASN A 527 -20.81 -10.98 18.05
N ASP A 528 -21.22 -11.99 18.82
CA ASP A 528 -22.27 -12.98 18.46
C ASP A 528 -22.12 -13.58 17.04
N GLY A 529 -20.90 -13.74 16.56
CA GLY A 529 -20.59 -14.27 15.23
C GLY A 529 -20.55 -13.23 14.12
N VAL A 530 -20.74 -11.97 14.44
CA VAL A 530 -20.66 -10.86 13.49
C VAL A 530 -19.21 -10.38 13.41
N PHE A 531 -18.60 -10.55 12.24
CA PHE A 531 -17.33 -9.94 11.89
C PHE A 531 -17.52 -8.44 11.62
N THR A 532 -16.67 -7.62 12.17
CA THR A 532 -16.70 -6.17 11.99
C THR A 532 -15.38 -5.68 11.39
N TYR A 533 -15.47 -4.94 10.27
CA TYR A 533 -14.30 -4.31 9.67
C TYR A 533 -13.72 -3.22 10.57
N GLY A 534 -12.41 -3.24 10.75
CA GLY A 534 -11.71 -2.22 11.52
C GLY A 534 -11.66 -0.88 10.76
N ARG A 535 -12.02 0.22 11.44
CA ARG A 535 -11.99 1.59 10.91
C ARG A 535 -11.26 2.53 11.86
N THR A 536 -10.52 3.47 11.31
CA THR A 536 -9.76 4.45 12.10
C THR A 536 -10.46 5.82 12.20
N TYR A 537 -11.47 6.05 11.36
CA TYR A 537 -12.28 7.27 11.37
C TYR A 537 -13.74 6.95 11.06
N SER A 538 -14.63 7.87 11.42
CA SER A 538 -16.08 7.75 11.22
C SER A 538 -16.56 8.51 9.99
N TYR A 539 -16.12 9.76 9.82
CA TYR A 539 -16.45 10.62 8.67
C TYR A 539 -15.42 11.74 8.52
N VAL A 540 -15.45 12.40 7.37
CA VAL A 540 -14.62 13.57 7.05
C VAL A 540 -15.54 14.70 6.62
N LYS A 541 -15.33 15.89 7.17
CA LYS A 541 -15.97 17.14 6.73
C LYS A 541 -14.98 18.01 5.96
N ASP A 542 -15.49 18.78 5.03
CA ASP A 542 -14.74 19.85 4.38
C ASP A 542 -14.78 21.16 5.20
N SER A 543 -14.13 22.20 4.66
CA SER A 543 -14.09 23.53 5.29
C SER A 543 -15.45 24.24 5.38
N SER A 544 -16.46 23.79 4.62
CA SER A 544 -17.84 24.28 4.72
C SER A 544 -18.66 23.57 5.79
N GLY A 545 -18.13 22.46 6.34
CA GLY A 545 -18.80 21.60 7.30
C GLY A 545 -19.65 20.49 6.68
N GLU A 546 -19.62 20.33 5.33
CA GLU A 546 -20.29 19.23 4.66
C GLU A 546 -19.51 17.93 4.77
N ILE A 547 -20.22 16.80 4.90
CA ILE A 547 -19.59 15.49 4.97
C ILE A 547 -19.15 15.08 3.55
N VAL A 548 -17.83 14.94 3.37
CA VAL A 548 -17.22 14.53 2.10
C VAL A 548 -16.93 13.03 2.02
N LEU A 549 -16.70 12.38 3.15
CA LEU A 549 -16.56 10.93 3.27
C LEU A 549 -17.33 10.42 4.47
N GLU A 550 -17.95 9.25 4.31
CA GLU A 550 -18.54 8.48 5.40
C GLU A 550 -17.85 7.11 5.47
N ASN A 551 -17.55 6.67 6.69
CA ASN A 551 -17.00 5.35 6.96
C ASN A 551 -17.82 4.65 8.06
N PRO A 552 -19.07 4.22 7.74
CA PRO A 552 -19.92 3.54 8.69
C PRO A 552 -19.36 2.17 9.07
N ALA A 553 -19.78 1.64 10.22
CA ALA A 553 -19.46 0.28 10.61
C ALA A 553 -19.94 -0.72 9.54
N ARG A 554 -19.00 -1.51 9.00
CA ARG A 554 -19.30 -2.58 8.02
C ARG A 554 -19.17 -3.93 8.70
N THR A 555 -20.18 -4.77 8.55
CA THR A 555 -20.25 -6.06 9.24
C THR A 555 -20.64 -7.19 8.30
N ILE A 556 -20.21 -8.41 8.63
CA ILE A 556 -20.61 -9.65 7.96
C ILE A 556 -20.99 -10.67 9.04
N VAL A 557 -22.12 -11.32 8.91
CA VAL A 557 -22.42 -12.50 9.74
C VAL A 557 -21.53 -13.65 9.27
N ALA A 558 -20.47 -13.89 10.05
CA ALA A 558 -19.48 -14.93 9.76
C ALA A 558 -19.82 -16.26 10.39
N LEU A 559 -20.32 -16.24 11.62
CA LEU A 559 -20.65 -17.42 12.44
C LEU A 559 -22.01 -17.25 13.06
N LYS A 560 -22.62 -18.35 13.48
CA LYS A 560 -23.76 -18.32 14.38
C LYS A 560 -23.33 -17.90 15.79
N ALA A 561 -24.19 -17.23 16.54
CA ALA A 561 -23.91 -16.81 17.91
C ALA A 561 -23.45 -17.98 18.81
N ASN A 562 -24.04 -19.17 18.65
CA ASN A 562 -23.63 -20.36 19.38
C ASN A 562 -22.20 -20.83 19.01
N THR A 563 -21.83 -20.76 17.73
CA THR A 563 -20.47 -21.09 17.29
C THR A 563 -19.47 -20.09 17.87
N ALA A 564 -19.77 -18.80 17.81
CA ALA A 564 -18.94 -17.72 18.35
C ALA A 564 -18.72 -17.91 19.87
N TRP A 565 -19.79 -18.16 20.62
CA TRP A 565 -19.73 -18.40 22.07
C TRP A 565 -18.87 -19.63 22.41
N ASN A 566 -19.08 -20.77 21.72
CA ASN A 566 -18.27 -21.98 21.94
C ASN A 566 -16.80 -21.72 21.65
N MET A 567 -16.47 -20.94 20.59
CA MET A 567 -15.11 -20.55 20.28
C MET A 567 -14.53 -19.64 21.35
N ALA A 568 -15.28 -18.64 21.82
CA ALA A 568 -14.86 -17.75 22.90
C ALA A 568 -14.57 -18.55 24.19
N ASP A 569 -15.46 -19.48 24.57
CA ASP A 569 -15.28 -20.35 25.76
C ASP A 569 -14.01 -21.23 25.63
N MET A 570 -13.77 -21.85 24.47
CA MET A 570 -12.55 -22.62 24.24
C MET A 570 -11.29 -21.74 24.26
N LEU A 571 -11.36 -20.51 23.75
CA LEU A 571 -10.25 -19.55 23.77
C LEU A 571 -9.99 -18.99 25.18
N CYS A 572 -11.03 -18.82 26.00
CA CYS A 572 -10.89 -18.55 27.44
C CYS A 572 -10.16 -19.70 28.15
N ASN A 573 -10.50 -20.95 27.81
CA ASN A 573 -9.79 -22.11 28.36
C ASN A 573 -8.31 -22.13 27.94
N ALA A 574 -7.98 -21.72 26.72
CA ALA A 574 -6.60 -21.62 26.25
C ALA A 574 -5.80 -20.55 27.00
N VAL A 575 -6.43 -19.47 27.47
CA VAL A 575 -5.82 -18.45 28.33
C VAL A 575 -5.77 -18.93 29.78
N ASN A 576 -6.85 -19.52 30.30
CA ASN A 576 -6.92 -19.91 31.72
C ASN A 576 -5.97 -21.07 32.06
N SER A 577 -5.79 -22.02 31.16
CA SER A 577 -5.11 -23.27 31.46
C SER A 577 -4.18 -23.77 30.34
N GLY A 578 -3.98 -22.96 29.30
CA GLY A 578 -3.20 -23.34 28.11
C GLY A 578 -2.06 -22.39 27.79
N THR A 579 -1.77 -22.29 26.49
CA THR A 579 -0.61 -21.56 25.96
C THR A 579 -0.70 -20.04 26.13
N GLY A 580 -1.90 -19.46 26.37
CA GLY A 580 -2.14 -18.04 26.53
C GLY A 580 -2.11 -17.51 27.95
N SER A 581 -1.65 -18.30 28.93
CA SER A 581 -1.77 -17.96 30.36
C SER A 581 -1.08 -16.68 30.80
N GLU A 582 -0.10 -16.20 30.05
CA GLU A 582 0.61 -14.93 30.30
C GLU A 582 -0.26 -13.69 30.03
N ALA A 583 -1.36 -13.84 29.26
CA ALA A 583 -2.30 -12.75 28.95
C ALA A 583 -3.48 -12.62 29.94
N ARG A 584 -3.53 -13.39 31.02
CA ARG A 584 -4.62 -13.32 32.00
C ARG A 584 -4.69 -11.94 32.66
N LEU A 585 -5.90 -11.37 32.70
CA LEU A 585 -6.22 -10.15 33.45
C LEU A 585 -6.88 -10.45 34.78
N SER A 586 -6.70 -9.56 35.74
CA SER A 586 -7.40 -9.65 37.02
C SER A 586 -8.85 -9.17 36.87
N GLY A 587 -9.83 -10.01 37.26
CA GLY A 587 -11.23 -9.61 37.29
C GLY A 587 -11.96 -9.50 35.93
N MET A 588 -11.28 -9.83 34.80
CA MET A 588 -11.87 -9.78 33.47
C MET A 588 -11.61 -11.09 32.72
N PRO A 589 -12.64 -11.71 32.13
CA PRO A 589 -12.42 -12.91 31.30
C PRO A 589 -11.68 -12.55 30.01
N VAL A 590 -10.67 -13.34 29.69
CA VAL A 590 -9.85 -13.18 28.48
C VAL A 590 -9.93 -14.45 27.66
N GLY A 591 -10.34 -14.33 26.41
CA GLY A 591 -10.16 -15.37 25.39
C GLY A 591 -8.99 -15.00 24.48
N GLY A 592 -8.23 -15.98 23.99
CA GLY A 592 -7.14 -15.65 23.09
C GLY A 592 -6.33 -16.85 22.63
N LYS A 593 -5.45 -16.57 21.65
CA LYS A 593 -4.60 -17.59 21.04
C LYS A 593 -3.19 -17.05 20.77
N THR A 594 -2.20 -17.82 21.18
CA THR A 594 -0.80 -17.60 20.85
C THR A 594 -0.48 -18.09 19.44
N GLY A 595 0.40 -17.40 18.75
CA GLY A 595 1.05 -17.83 17.52
C GLY A 595 2.56 -17.92 17.67
N THR A 596 3.16 -18.87 17.01
CA THR A 596 4.61 -19.01 16.89
C THR A 596 4.89 -19.57 15.51
N THR A 597 5.78 -18.92 14.77
CA THR A 597 6.19 -19.38 13.44
C THR A 597 7.34 -20.37 13.51
N THR A 598 7.60 -21.04 12.40
CA THR A 598 8.77 -21.90 12.24
C THR A 598 10.04 -21.13 12.58
N ASN A 599 10.97 -21.76 13.27
CA ASN A 599 12.19 -21.14 13.76
C ASN A 599 12.00 -19.96 14.74
N ASN A 600 10.82 -19.81 15.34
CA ASN A 600 10.53 -18.78 16.32
C ASN A 600 10.85 -17.34 15.85
N CYS A 601 10.67 -17.05 14.57
CA CYS A 601 10.96 -15.71 14.03
C CYS A 601 9.84 -14.70 14.35
N ASP A 602 8.61 -15.18 14.58
CA ASP A 602 7.46 -14.35 14.93
C ASP A 602 6.73 -14.98 16.12
N ARG A 603 6.29 -14.13 17.04
CA ARG A 603 5.39 -14.49 18.14
C ARG A 603 4.16 -13.61 18.06
N TRP A 604 3.02 -14.23 18.22
CA TRP A 604 1.72 -13.58 18.18
C TRP A 604 0.91 -13.87 19.44
N PHE A 605 0.10 -12.92 19.81
CA PHE A 605 -1.05 -13.15 20.67
C PHE A 605 -2.24 -12.35 20.15
N VAL A 606 -3.34 -13.00 19.91
CA VAL A 606 -4.62 -12.37 19.59
C VAL A 606 -5.56 -12.69 20.71
N GLY A 607 -5.97 -11.67 21.45
CA GLY A 607 -6.79 -11.80 22.63
C GLY A 607 -7.97 -10.85 22.61
N PHE A 608 -8.97 -11.18 23.38
CA PHE A 608 -10.18 -10.37 23.52
C PHE A 608 -10.78 -10.47 24.92
N THR A 609 -11.49 -9.43 25.28
CA THR A 609 -12.37 -9.34 26.44
C THR A 609 -13.78 -9.04 25.96
N PRO A 610 -14.79 -8.99 26.84
CA PRO A 610 -16.12 -8.52 26.43
C PRO A 610 -16.21 -7.05 26.00
N TYR A 611 -15.09 -6.31 26.05
CA TYR A 611 -15.00 -4.91 25.67
C TYR A 611 -14.19 -4.68 24.40
N TYR A 612 -13.03 -5.33 24.28
CA TYR A 612 -12.06 -5.06 23.23
C TYR A 612 -11.43 -6.33 22.66
N VAL A 613 -11.05 -6.24 21.40
CA VAL A 613 -10.17 -7.21 20.75
C VAL A 613 -8.82 -6.56 20.51
N GLY A 614 -7.74 -7.26 20.80
CA GLY A 614 -6.38 -6.77 20.53
C GLY A 614 -5.48 -7.87 20.01
N ALA A 615 -4.70 -7.56 18.96
CA ALA A 615 -3.65 -8.42 18.47
C ALA A 615 -2.27 -7.77 18.67
N VAL A 616 -1.31 -8.57 19.07
CA VAL A 616 0.11 -8.21 19.19
C VAL A 616 0.94 -9.15 18.35
N TRP A 617 1.81 -8.57 17.54
CA TRP A 617 2.92 -9.24 16.88
C TRP A 617 4.24 -8.80 17.51
N THR A 618 5.20 -9.73 17.60
CA THR A 618 6.57 -9.45 17.99
C THR A 618 7.57 -10.22 17.11
N GLY A 619 8.69 -9.60 16.81
CA GLY A 619 9.75 -10.17 15.97
C GLY A 619 10.87 -9.19 15.66
N TYR A 620 11.59 -9.50 14.61
CA TYR A 620 12.58 -8.61 13.99
C TYR A 620 12.16 -8.28 12.57
N ASP A 621 12.56 -7.12 12.03
CA ASP A 621 12.21 -6.71 10.68
C ASP A 621 12.68 -7.72 9.62
N MET A 622 13.94 -8.11 9.70
CA MET A 622 14.41 -9.29 8.97
C MET A 622 14.19 -10.53 9.84
N PRO A 623 13.42 -11.54 9.35
CA PRO A 623 13.08 -12.71 10.14
C PRO A 623 14.31 -13.40 10.75
N GLU A 624 14.38 -13.44 12.06
CA GLU A 624 15.48 -14.04 12.81
C GLU A 624 14.96 -14.73 14.07
N TYR A 625 15.68 -15.78 14.50
CA TYR A 625 15.29 -16.59 15.64
C TYR A 625 15.25 -15.77 16.95
N MET A 626 14.12 -15.82 17.64
CA MET A 626 13.92 -15.22 18.95
C MET A 626 14.15 -16.25 20.06
N ASN A 627 15.18 -16.06 20.87
CA ASN A 627 15.48 -16.91 22.01
C ASN A 627 14.92 -16.32 23.31
N PHE A 628 13.59 -16.34 23.44
CA PHE A 628 12.89 -15.87 24.64
C PHE A 628 12.15 -17.03 25.32
N SER A 629 12.07 -16.98 26.65
CA SER A 629 11.16 -17.84 27.42
C SER A 629 9.76 -17.19 27.39
N GLY A 630 8.70 -18.01 27.27
CA GLY A 630 7.32 -17.53 27.23
C GLY A 630 6.93 -16.92 25.87
N ASN A 631 5.86 -16.14 25.88
CA ASN A 631 5.33 -15.45 24.71
C ASN A 631 5.33 -13.93 24.93
N PRO A 632 6.32 -13.18 24.39
CA PRO A 632 6.40 -11.74 24.60
C PRO A 632 5.17 -10.99 24.09
N ALA A 633 4.52 -11.46 23.02
CA ALA A 633 3.30 -10.84 22.52
C ALA A 633 2.12 -10.94 23.53
N ALA A 634 2.01 -12.06 24.26
CA ALA A 634 1.01 -12.21 25.30
C ALA A 634 1.30 -11.34 26.53
N GLN A 635 2.59 -11.21 26.88
CA GLN A 635 3.04 -10.35 27.98
C GLN A 635 2.79 -8.86 27.68
N ILE A 636 3.16 -8.39 26.46
CA ILE A 636 2.92 -7.03 26.03
C ILE A 636 1.42 -6.74 25.93
N TRP A 637 0.62 -7.66 25.39
CA TRP A 637 -0.82 -7.53 25.35
C TRP A 637 -1.39 -7.32 26.76
N LYS A 638 -0.95 -8.09 27.74
CA LYS A 638 -1.37 -7.94 29.14
C LYS A 638 -0.97 -6.58 29.71
N LEU A 639 0.29 -6.14 29.51
CA LEU A 639 0.76 -4.84 30.01
C LEU A 639 -0.10 -3.68 29.53
N VAL A 640 -0.56 -3.74 28.27
CA VAL A 640 -1.42 -2.72 27.67
C VAL A 640 -2.86 -2.87 28.15
N MET A 641 -3.41 -4.10 28.18
CA MET A 641 -4.83 -4.30 28.46
C MET A 641 -5.19 -4.22 29.95
N GLU A 642 -4.25 -4.44 30.85
CA GLU A 642 -4.51 -4.39 32.30
C GLU A 642 -4.92 -2.98 32.78
N PRO A 643 -4.21 -1.89 32.45
CA PRO A 643 -4.65 -0.54 32.78
C PRO A 643 -5.95 -0.12 32.07
N ILE A 644 -6.17 -0.53 30.83
CA ILE A 644 -7.41 -0.26 30.07
C ILE A 644 -8.64 -0.85 30.78
N HIS A 645 -8.49 -2.01 31.44
CA HIS A 645 -9.61 -2.70 32.10
C HIS A 645 -9.75 -2.39 33.59
N LYS A 646 -8.84 -1.60 34.16
CA LYS A 646 -8.79 -1.36 35.63
C LYS A 646 -10.09 -0.84 36.21
N ASP A 647 -10.73 0.10 35.52
CA ASP A 647 -11.93 0.78 35.95
C ASP A 647 -13.20 0.29 35.24
N LEU A 648 -13.07 -0.73 34.34
CA LEU A 648 -14.21 -1.32 33.68
C LEU A 648 -14.90 -2.36 34.56
N ALA A 649 -16.24 -2.34 34.56
CA ALA A 649 -17.02 -3.35 35.28
C ALA A 649 -16.73 -4.75 34.72
N THR A 650 -16.63 -5.75 35.62
CA THR A 650 -16.52 -7.14 35.19
C THR A 650 -17.72 -7.53 34.35
N LYS A 651 -17.49 -8.01 33.13
CA LYS A 651 -18.50 -8.41 32.16
C LYS A 651 -18.20 -9.81 31.65
N SER A 652 -19.26 -10.63 31.45
CA SER A 652 -19.14 -11.94 30.83
C SER A 652 -19.40 -11.86 29.32
N PHE A 653 -18.88 -12.83 28.58
CA PHE A 653 -19.24 -12.95 27.16
C PHE A 653 -20.74 -13.26 27.02
N PRO A 654 -21.42 -12.72 25.99
CA PRO A 654 -22.82 -12.99 25.73
C PRO A 654 -23.06 -14.49 25.61
N THR A 655 -23.99 -15.03 26.41
CA THR A 655 -24.37 -16.43 26.31
C THR A 655 -25.61 -16.54 25.41
N PRO A 656 -25.51 -17.24 24.27
CA PRO A 656 -26.67 -17.36 23.39
C PRO A 656 -27.81 -18.14 24.07
N ASN A 657 -29.03 -17.73 23.76
CA ASN A 657 -30.26 -18.31 24.32
C ASN A 657 -30.62 -19.68 23.67
N VAL A 658 -29.62 -20.42 23.21
CA VAL A 658 -29.76 -21.75 22.60
C VAL A 658 -28.99 -22.74 23.45
N GLY A 659 -29.64 -23.84 23.80
CA GLY A 659 -29.02 -24.89 24.61
C GLY A 659 -27.68 -25.35 24.05
N THR A 660 -26.72 -25.58 24.93
CA THR A 660 -25.41 -26.13 24.57
C THR A 660 -25.62 -27.43 23.81
N PRO A 661 -25.03 -27.66 22.64
CA PRO A 661 -25.14 -28.96 21.97
C PRO A 661 -24.56 -30.04 22.88
N THR A 662 -25.40 -30.92 23.35
CA THR A 662 -25.03 -32.01 24.27
C THR A 662 -24.59 -33.29 23.53
N GLY A 663 -24.51 -33.23 22.19
CA GLY A 663 -24.12 -34.38 21.37
C GLY A 663 -22.66 -34.40 21.00
N ILE A 664 -22.04 -35.57 21.02
CA ILE A 664 -20.77 -35.84 20.38
C ILE A 664 -21.06 -35.95 18.87
N PHE A 665 -20.72 -34.89 18.12
CA PHE A 665 -20.84 -34.93 16.67
C PHE A 665 -19.49 -35.29 16.06
N GLY A 666 -19.38 -36.54 15.60
CA GLY A 666 -18.19 -37.03 14.90
C GLY A 666 -17.09 -37.56 15.85
N ASP A 667 -16.80 -38.81 15.74
CA ASP A 667 -15.64 -39.47 16.35
C ASP A 667 -14.56 -39.58 15.25
N PHE A 668 -13.60 -38.69 15.23
CA PHE A 668 -12.48 -38.76 14.31
C PHE A 668 -11.49 -39.91 14.67
N SER A 669 -11.65 -40.55 15.79
CA SER A 669 -10.81 -41.70 16.19
C SER A 669 -11.06 -42.94 15.31
N LYS A 670 -12.18 -42.99 14.59
CA LYS A 670 -12.64 -44.16 13.82
C LYS A 670 -12.48 -44.01 12.29
N THR A 671 -12.01 -42.87 11.78
CA THR A 671 -11.95 -42.65 10.32
C THR A 671 -10.61 -42.95 9.69
N GLN A 672 -9.79 -43.81 10.29
CA GLN A 672 -8.62 -44.38 9.60
C GLN A 672 -8.90 -45.84 9.24
N GLY A 673 -9.26 -46.05 7.98
CA GLY A 673 -9.19 -47.34 7.33
C GLY A 673 -10.46 -48.16 7.33
N THR A 674 -11.29 -47.94 6.35
CA THR A 674 -11.78 -49.00 5.46
C THR A 674 -12.10 -48.33 4.15
N GLY A 675 -11.24 -48.53 3.16
CA GLY A 675 -11.70 -48.54 1.78
C GLY A 675 -12.59 -49.75 1.67
N ASP A 676 -13.88 -49.53 1.59
CA ASP A 676 -14.79 -50.48 1.00
C ASP A 676 -15.47 -49.78 -0.18
N THR A 677 -15.05 -50.26 -1.32
CA THR A 677 -15.77 -50.21 -2.59
C THR A 677 -17.19 -50.75 -2.43
N GLU A 678 -18.18 -49.91 -2.67
CA GLU A 678 -19.35 -50.24 -3.48
C GLU A 678 -19.85 -49.02 -4.23
#